data_1ebf8aa325c3244b0d335c6fef792197
#
_entry.id   1ebf8aa325c3244b0d335c6fef792197
#
_cell.length_a   1.000
_cell.length_b   1.000
_cell.length_c   1.000
_cell.angle_alpha   90.00
_cell.angle_beta   90.00
_cell.angle_gamma   90.00
#
_symmetry.space_group_name_H-M   'P 1'
#
loop_
_entity.id
_entity.type
_entity.pdbx_description
1 polymer ?
#
loop_
_entity_poly.entity_id
_entity_poly.type
_entity_poly.pdbx_seq_one_letter_code
_entity_poly.pdbx_strand_id
1 'polypeptide(L)'
;MTESYTAGETQIYLLPQVVDAIGRAPSVIQADIFRFVSEVEKNPLSIPFRQKKESGLAEGMRVFELNPAWSAVLASPCDGLLILCCVNWTKSAVEWARSNELELTPGGYWRTREKPEAAAKKKVVAPPPEKPLFESVPDSELFSIGLPQSRLSLVRSLKNRKELDASRSEIPAETFESLVWFVDGAEWSAVKRDYAKLHHSTVSQMGKIRLYLNPEQEKIVQASWHGAVLVQGGAGSGKSVVAMHRAKHLVELPDWTDRDRLLFVTATRNLAVDIEEQLRRLVRADRISLIEVTNLDGWVTAFLRRNGYKPTIIYPGKPVYELCWKAAMEGLPKGLSETEAREEFEQRILPNNIRLLRTYRTSKARQIPDDLCEAAWHVFEAFRRDLFSRGRVAAADAYYAAIGLLKGVSGPEKAPYRAVIADEIQDFGPEALKLLRALTPDHDKHPELKDTEGDLFLVGDTRERIYGREVSFAACGINVKGHRSMKLSMSYRTTEEISGAANCILNGGRAEEEQKVRSLRHGPLPLLYVGKEFKDEVGWVVRQIHHLIDTEKDIALSSIVIAARTDSLLDDYESALSTRGIKTLQISRNVPDDPNAAGVRSATLHRLKGLEFRAVFIVGADEGNIPDALTLNSATTSAARKEAEESERALFHVAATRAVERLYVSCSDTPGEFLNELLQYEKSLPKAG
;
A
#
# COMPACT_ATOMS: atom_id res chain seq x y z
N MET A 1 15.90 -58.01 8.21
CA MET A 1 16.51 -56.70 8.44
C MET A 1 15.55 -55.66 7.90
N THR A 2 14.75 -55.11 8.78
CA THR A 2 13.77 -54.06 8.47
C THR A 2 14.48 -52.75 8.69
N GLU A 3 14.96 -52.12 7.63
CA GLU A 3 15.42 -50.73 7.67
C GLU A 3 14.21 -49.79 7.75
N SER A 4 14.16 -49.08 8.84
CA SER A 4 13.25 -47.98 9.08
C SER A 4 13.63 -46.79 8.16
N TYR A 5 12.87 -46.57 7.12
CA TYR A 5 12.94 -45.33 6.35
C TYR A 5 12.39 -44.17 7.20
N THR A 6 13.27 -43.31 7.63
CA THR A 6 12.93 -41.98 8.09
C THR A 6 12.37 -41.23 6.88
N ALA A 7 11.16 -40.70 6.99
CA ALA A 7 10.50 -39.89 5.97
C ALA A 7 11.35 -38.62 5.68
N GLY A 8 12.10 -38.67 4.58
CA GLY A 8 12.72 -37.49 4.01
C GLY A 8 11.63 -36.55 3.50
N GLU A 9 11.82 -35.27 3.72
CA GLU A 9 10.90 -34.22 3.24
C GLU A 9 10.68 -34.38 1.74
N THR A 10 9.45 -34.68 1.34
CA THR A 10 9.08 -34.75 -0.08
C THR A 10 9.11 -33.32 -0.66
N GLN A 11 9.96 -33.10 -1.65
CA GLN A 11 10.08 -31.80 -2.32
C GLN A 11 9.17 -31.76 -3.55
N ILE A 12 8.41 -30.65 -3.67
CA ILE A 12 7.63 -30.36 -4.87
C ILE A 12 8.36 -29.33 -5.72
N TYR A 13 8.61 -29.67 -6.97
CA TYR A 13 9.16 -28.75 -7.96
C TYR A 13 8.05 -28.21 -8.85
N LEU A 14 8.10 -26.92 -9.12
CA LEU A 14 7.21 -26.23 -10.05
C LEU A 14 7.96 -26.01 -11.37
N LEU A 15 7.43 -26.48 -12.48
CA LEU A 15 8.04 -26.16 -13.77
C LEU A 15 7.83 -24.68 -14.13
N PRO A 16 8.73 -24.06 -14.91
CA PRO A 16 8.64 -22.63 -15.26
C PRO A 16 7.29 -22.22 -15.83
N GLN A 17 6.69 -23.04 -16.70
CA GLN A 17 5.35 -22.77 -17.25
C GLN A 17 4.22 -22.80 -16.21
N VAL A 18 4.40 -23.52 -15.11
CA VAL A 18 3.45 -23.50 -13.99
C VAL A 18 3.55 -22.21 -13.21
N VAL A 19 4.77 -21.72 -12.99
CA VAL A 19 4.99 -20.42 -12.34
C VAL A 19 4.35 -19.30 -13.16
N ASP A 20 4.52 -19.33 -14.49
CA ASP A 20 3.87 -18.39 -15.40
C ASP A 20 2.34 -18.54 -15.37
N ALA A 21 1.82 -19.77 -15.33
CA ALA A 21 0.38 -20.03 -15.25
C ALA A 21 -0.20 -19.56 -13.91
N ILE A 22 0.51 -19.75 -12.79
CA ILE A 22 0.12 -19.23 -11.48
C ILE A 22 0.08 -17.70 -11.53
N GLY A 23 1.10 -17.04 -12.09
CA GLY A 23 1.14 -15.59 -12.21
C GLY A 23 0.01 -14.99 -13.07
N ARG A 24 -0.58 -15.78 -13.97
CA ARG A 24 -1.71 -15.40 -14.83
C ARG A 24 -3.06 -15.88 -14.31
N ALA A 25 -3.08 -16.80 -13.35
CA ALA A 25 -4.31 -17.34 -12.79
C ALA A 25 -4.98 -16.32 -11.86
N PRO A 26 -6.33 -16.34 -11.75
CA PRO A 26 -7.04 -15.55 -10.77
C PRO A 26 -6.55 -15.79 -9.34
N SER A 27 -6.64 -14.81 -8.47
CA SER A 27 -6.22 -14.92 -7.07
C SER A 27 -6.91 -16.09 -6.33
N VAL A 28 -8.17 -16.37 -6.65
CA VAL A 28 -8.91 -17.53 -6.10
C VAL A 28 -8.27 -18.85 -6.55
N ILE A 29 -7.87 -18.93 -7.81
CA ILE A 29 -7.22 -20.12 -8.37
C ILE A 29 -5.79 -20.22 -7.83
N GLN A 30 -5.07 -19.12 -7.71
CA GLN A 30 -3.78 -19.08 -7.05
C GLN A 30 -3.86 -19.65 -5.62
N ALA A 31 -4.88 -19.22 -4.84
CA ALA A 31 -5.12 -19.75 -3.50
C ALA A 31 -5.39 -21.26 -3.50
N ASP A 32 -6.17 -21.77 -4.48
CA ASP A 32 -6.44 -23.20 -4.62
C ASP A 32 -5.18 -23.98 -5.03
N ILE A 33 -4.32 -23.40 -5.89
CA ILE A 33 -3.04 -23.99 -6.29
C ILE A 33 -2.11 -24.08 -5.08
N PHE A 34 -1.96 -23.01 -4.31
CA PHE A 34 -1.08 -23.02 -3.15
C PHE A 34 -1.58 -23.93 -2.04
N ARG A 35 -2.90 -23.98 -1.84
CA ARG A 35 -3.50 -24.98 -0.95
C ARG A 35 -3.18 -26.39 -1.41
N PHE A 36 -3.28 -26.66 -2.70
CA PHE A 36 -2.93 -27.95 -3.30
C PHE A 36 -1.46 -28.28 -3.05
N VAL A 37 -0.53 -27.39 -3.36
CA VAL A 37 0.91 -27.56 -3.14
C VAL A 37 1.19 -27.85 -1.66
N SER A 38 0.65 -27.03 -0.74
CA SER A 38 0.83 -27.20 0.71
C SER A 38 0.29 -28.53 1.23
N GLU A 39 -0.86 -29.00 0.73
CA GLU A 39 -1.42 -30.28 1.17
C GLU A 39 -0.65 -31.46 0.59
N VAL A 40 -0.11 -31.34 -0.63
CA VAL A 40 0.74 -32.37 -1.25
C VAL A 40 2.08 -32.45 -0.50
N GLU A 41 2.67 -31.32 -0.07
CA GLU A 41 3.88 -31.30 0.76
C GLU A 41 3.67 -31.97 2.11
N LYS A 42 2.55 -31.71 2.77
CA LYS A 42 2.23 -32.30 4.09
C LYS A 42 1.98 -33.81 4.01
N ASN A 43 1.32 -34.27 2.97
CA ASN A 43 0.93 -35.66 2.84
C ASN A 43 0.93 -36.15 1.37
N PRO A 44 2.10 -36.41 0.79
CA PRO A 44 2.27 -36.76 -0.62
C PRO A 44 1.60 -38.09 -1.01
N LEU A 45 1.37 -38.99 -0.05
CA LEU A 45 0.75 -40.30 -0.25
C LEU A 45 -0.78 -40.23 -0.20
N SER A 46 -1.38 -39.22 0.45
CA SER A 46 -2.82 -39.07 0.62
C SER A 46 -3.25 -37.63 0.37
N ILE A 47 -3.22 -37.24 -0.90
CA ILE A 47 -3.57 -35.88 -1.33
C ILE A 47 -5.09 -35.67 -1.17
N PRO A 48 -5.56 -34.68 -0.39
CA PRO A 48 -7.00 -34.50 -0.11
C PRO A 48 -7.78 -33.80 -1.24
N PHE A 49 -7.27 -33.92 -2.47
CA PHE A 49 -7.92 -33.42 -3.68
C PHE A 49 -8.41 -34.58 -4.53
N ARG A 50 -9.53 -34.39 -5.23
CA ARG A 50 -10.12 -35.41 -6.07
C ARG A 50 -9.22 -35.70 -7.28
N GLN A 51 -8.64 -36.90 -7.33
CA GLN A 51 -7.90 -37.35 -8.50
C GLN A 51 -8.89 -37.79 -9.61
N LYS A 52 -8.69 -37.24 -10.81
CA LYS A 52 -9.42 -37.70 -12.02
C LYS A 52 -8.77 -38.94 -12.57
N LYS A 53 -9.62 -39.97 -12.82
CA LYS A 53 -9.17 -41.17 -13.52
C LYS A 53 -9.23 -40.92 -15.02
N GLU A 54 -8.12 -40.55 -15.62
CA GLU A 54 -7.96 -40.24 -17.02
C GLU A 54 -7.11 -41.30 -17.71
N SER A 55 -7.48 -41.70 -18.91
CA SER A 55 -6.69 -42.62 -19.74
C SER A 55 -5.76 -41.87 -20.70
N GLY A 56 -4.64 -42.48 -21.09
CA GLY A 56 -3.70 -41.93 -22.06
C GLY A 56 -2.71 -40.90 -21.49
N LEU A 57 -2.62 -40.76 -20.16
CA LEU A 57 -1.62 -39.95 -19.52
C LEU A 57 -0.21 -40.57 -19.64
N ALA A 58 0.85 -39.78 -19.55
CA ALA A 58 2.21 -40.29 -19.43
C ALA A 58 2.40 -40.98 -18.08
N GLU A 59 3.35 -41.93 -18.03
CA GLU A 59 3.66 -42.69 -16.83
C GLU A 59 4.01 -41.75 -15.67
N GLY A 60 3.45 -42.01 -14.48
CA GLY A 60 3.64 -41.21 -13.29
C GLY A 60 2.85 -39.89 -13.25
N MET A 61 2.14 -39.48 -14.30
CA MET A 61 1.30 -38.29 -14.30
C MET A 61 -0.09 -38.54 -13.72
N ARG A 62 -0.56 -37.62 -12.88
CA ARG A 62 -1.88 -37.64 -12.24
C ARG A 62 -2.54 -36.27 -12.37
N VAL A 63 -3.84 -36.24 -12.59
CA VAL A 63 -4.63 -35.00 -12.68
C VAL A 63 -5.48 -34.86 -11.42
N PHE A 64 -5.41 -33.72 -10.76
CA PHE A 64 -6.18 -33.41 -9.56
C PHE A 64 -7.11 -32.22 -9.82
N GLU A 65 -8.35 -32.32 -9.38
CA GLU A 65 -9.31 -31.20 -9.37
C GLU A 65 -8.93 -30.21 -8.25
N LEU A 66 -8.57 -28.99 -8.64
CA LEU A 66 -8.39 -27.88 -7.69
C LEU A 66 -9.75 -27.32 -7.28
N ASN A 67 -10.65 -27.18 -8.26
CA ASN A 67 -12.05 -26.82 -8.13
C ASN A 67 -12.81 -27.33 -9.37
N PRO A 68 -14.15 -27.14 -9.50
CA PRO A 68 -14.91 -27.67 -10.63
C PRO A 68 -14.42 -27.26 -12.02
N ALA A 69 -13.69 -26.14 -12.12
CA ALA A 69 -13.23 -25.59 -13.40
C ALA A 69 -11.74 -25.84 -13.67
N TRP A 70 -10.90 -25.92 -12.63
CA TRP A 70 -9.44 -25.99 -12.74
C TRP A 70 -8.86 -27.29 -12.21
N SER A 71 -7.82 -27.76 -12.87
CA SER A 71 -7.07 -28.96 -12.46
C SER A 71 -5.57 -28.74 -12.52
N ALA A 72 -4.87 -29.47 -11.64
CA ALA A 72 -3.44 -29.54 -11.58
C ALA A 72 -2.94 -30.89 -12.11
N VAL A 73 -1.85 -30.88 -12.88
CA VAL A 73 -1.15 -32.10 -13.34
C VAL A 73 0.11 -32.25 -12.52
N LEU A 74 0.13 -33.30 -11.71
CA LEU A 74 1.27 -33.67 -10.85
C LEU A 74 1.93 -34.93 -11.42
N ALA A 75 3.24 -34.93 -11.50
CA ALA A 75 4.02 -36.09 -11.92
C ALA A 75 4.95 -36.55 -10.80
N SER A 76 5.17 -37.87 -10.75
CA SER A 76 6.12 -38.52 -9.83
C SER A 76 7.11 -39.31 -10.67
N PRO A 77 8.19 -38.68 -11.16
CA PRO A 77 9.17 -39.36 -12.03
C PRO A 77 10.07 -40.32 -11.30
N CYS A 78 10.25 -40.20 -9.99
CA CYS A 78 10.97 -41.11 -9.13
C CYS A 78 10.47 -40.96 -7.68
N ASP A 79 10.86 -41.89 -6.80
CA ASP A 79 10.46 -41.87 -5.40
C ASP A 79 10.97 -40.60 -4.68
N GLY A 80 10.08 -39.97 -3.94
CA GLY A 80 10.37 -38.75 -3.17
C GLY A 80 10.39 -37.44 -3.95
N LEU A 81 10.22 -37.49 -5.28
CA LEU A 81 10.16 -36.29 -6.12
C LEU A 81 8.77 -36.10 -6.74
N LEU A 82 8.18 -34.97 -6.50
CA LEU A 82 6.93 -34.56 -7.12
C LEU A 82 7.16 -33.30 -7.97
N ILE A 83 6.58 -33.27 -9.16
CA ILE A 83 6.70 -32.15 -10.08
C ILE A 83 5.31 -31.68 -10.48
N LEU A 84 4.98 -30.43 -10.17
CA LEU A 84 3.76 -29.80 -10.69
C LEU A 84 4.04 -29.32 -12.12
N CYS A 85 3.39 -29.97 -13.09
CA CYS A 85 3.73 -29.83 -14.49
C CYS A 85 2.84 -28.85 -15.25
N CYS A 86 1.57 -28.79 -14.86
CA CYS A 86 0.58 -27.92 -15.50
C CYS A 86 -0.55 -27.58 -14.52
N VAL A 87 -1.01 -26.36 -14.57
CA VAL A 87 -2.26 -25.92 -13.93
C VAL A 87 -3.06 -25.17 -14.98
N ASN A 88 -4.27 -25.65 -15.25
CA ASN A 88 -5.11 -25.06 -16.29
C ASN A 88 -6.58 -25.45 -16.06
N TRP A 89 -7.46 -24.97 -16.91
CA TRP A 89 -8.82 -25.46 -17.01
C TRP A 89 -8.81 -26.99 -17.11
N THR A 90 -9.74 -27.63 -16.43
CA THR A 90 -9.77 -29.09 -16.32
C THR A 90 -9.63 -29.80 -17.67
N LYS A 91 -10.35 -29.32 -18.70
CA LYS A 91 -10.29 -29.88 -20.05
C LYS A 91 -8.92 -29.73 -20.70
N SER A 92 -8.37 -28.49 -20.61
CA SER A 92 -7.05 -28.16 -21.14
C SER A 92 -5.92 -28.84 -20.36
N ALA A 93 -6.02 -28.98 -19.04
CA ALA A 93 -5.06 -29.70 -18.21
C ALA A 93 -5.00 -31.19 -18.56
N VAL A 94 -6.16 -31.82 -18.80
CA VAL A 94 -6.25 -33.22 -19.25
C VAL A 94 -5.68 -33.41 -20.65
N GLU A 95 -6.02 -32.53 -21.61
CA GLU A 95 -5.45 -32.57 -22.96
C GLU A 95 -3.93 -32.36 -22.92
N TRP A 96 -3.49 -31.42 -22.13
CA TRP A 96 -2.05 -31.17 -21.93
C TRP A 96 -1.33 -32.41 -21.37
N ALA A 97 -1.88 -33.04 -20.33
CA ALA A 97 -1.31 -34.24 -19.73
C ALA A 97 -1.27 -35.46 -20.67
N ARG A 98 -2.21 -35.55 -21.64
CA ARG A 98 -2.20 -36.55 -22.69
C ARG A 98 -1.16 -36.29 -23.77
N SER A 99 -0.91 -35.01 -24.07
CA SER A 99 -0.02 -34.56 -25.16
C SER A 99 1.43 -34.41 -24.76
N ASN A 100 1.74 -34.38 -23.46
CA ASN A 100 3.06 -34.11 -22.95
C ASN A 100 3.61 -35.25 -22.08
N GLU A 101 4.92 -35.33 -21.98
CA GLU A 101 5.66 -36.22 -21.10
C GLU A 101 6.80 -35.45 -20.42
N LEU A 102 7.32 -35.97 -19.30
CA LEU A 102 8.48 -35.43 -18.62
C LEU A 102 9.76 -36.06 -19.18
N GLU A 103 10.77 -35.23 -19.37
CA GLU A 103 12.09 -35.61 -19.84
C GLU A 103 13.15 -35.02 -18.89
N LEU A 104 14.10 -35.85 -18.46
CA LEU A 104 15.29 -35.38 -17.74
C LEU A 104 16.34 -34.92 -18.77
N THR A 105 16.71 -33.65 -18.71
CA THR A 105 17.73 -33.11 -19.62
C THR A 105 19.13 -33.59 -19.27
N PRO A 106 20.08 -33.58 -20.22
CA PRO A 106 21.48 -33.90 -19.93
C PRO A 106 22.13 -33.02 -18.86
N GLY A 107 21.55 -31.84 -18.61
CA GLY A 107 21.99 -30.93 -17.53
C GLY A 107 21.35 -31.23 -16.16
N GLY A 108 20.60 -32.31 -16.01
CA GLY A 108 20.05 -32.78 -14.73
C GLY A 108 18.75 -32.07 -14.27
N TYR A 109 18.05 -31.33 -15.12
CA TYR A 109 16.75 -30.72 -14.79
C TYR A 109 15.60 -31.30 -15.61
N TRP A 110 14.41 -31.31 -15.01
CA TRP A 110 13.20 -31.81 -15.65
C TRP A 110 12.57 -30.75 -16.54
N ARG A 111 12.11 -31.18 -17.74
CA ARG A 111 11.30 -30.36 -18.66
C ARG A 111 10.16 -31.18 -19.25
N THR A 112 9.17 -30.49 -19.81
CA THR A 112 8.11 -31.12 -20.57
C THR A 112 8.48 -31.22 -22.05
N ARG A 113 8.08 -32.32 -22.67
CA ARG A 113 8.19 -32.58 -24.11
C ARG A 113 6.85 -32.99 -24.67
N GLU A 114 6.48 -32.44 -25.83
CA GLU A 114 5.26 -32.85 -26.54
C GLU A 114 5.49 -34.24 -27.17
N LYS A 115 4.55 -35.14 -26.97
CA LYS A 115 4.62 -36.49 -27.56
C LYS A 115 4.59 -36.42 -29.09
N PRO A 116 5.36 -37.27 -29.81
CA PRO A 116 5.42 -37.22 -31.28
C PRO A 116 4.08 -37.38 -32.00
N GLU A 117 3.16 -38.15 -31.41
CA GLU A 117 1.81 -38.35 -31.96
C GLU A 117 0.91 -37.11 -31.83
N ALA A 118 1.13 -36.26 -30.84
CA ALA A 118 0.40 -35.02 -30.67
C ALA A 118 0.87 -33.92 -31.65
N ALA A 119 2.17 -33.89 -31.93
CA ALA A 119 2.77 -32.98 -32.90
C ALA A 119 2.31 -33.25 -34.35
N ALA A 120 1.99 -34.50 -34.70
CA ALA A 120 1.54 -34.91 -36.04
C ALA A 120 0.07 -34.50 -36.35
N LYS A 121 -0.75 -34.22 -35.35
CA LYS A 121 -2.18 -33.85 -35.53
C LYS A 121 -2.44 -32.39 -35.79
N LYS A 122 -1.43 -31.53 -35.73
CA LYS A 122 -1.54 -30.07 -36.00
C LYS A 122 -1.39 -29.69 -37.48
N LYS A 123 -1.88 -30.50 -38.43
CA LYS A 123 -1.97 -30.08 -39.84
C LYS A 123 -3.27 -29.31 -40.10
N VAL A 124 -3.05 -28.04 -40.30
CA VAL A 124 -3.80 -26.95 -40.95
C VAL A 124 -5.12 -27.35 -41.63
N VAL A 125 -6.21 -26.89 -41.01
CA VAL A 125 -7.50 -26.65 -41.67
C VAL A 125 -7.65 -25.13 -41.76
N ALA A 126 -7.93 -24.58 -42.96
CA ALA A 126 -8.22 -23.18 -43.17
C ALA A 126 -9.44 -22.75 -42.36
N PRO A 127 -9.41 -21.60 -41.65
CA PRO A 127 -10.52 -21.22 -40.78
C PRO A 127 -11.75 -20.77 -41.57
N PRO A 128 -12.97 -21.08 -41.08
CA PRO A 128 -14.20 -20.43 -41.54
C PRO A 128 -14.18 -18.94 -41.18
N PRO A 129 -15.01 -18.06 -41.79
CA PRO A 129 -15.01 -16.63 -41.52
C PRO A 129 -15.26 -16.38 -40.03
N GLU A 130 -14.32 -15.67 -39.40
CA GLU A 130 -14.27 -15.44 -37.96
C GLU A 130 -15.44 -14.55 -37.52
N LYS A 131 -16.34 -15.10 -36.70
CA LYS A 131 -17.35 -14.34 -35.97
C LYS A 131 -16.71 -13.66 -34.81
N PRO A 132 -17.19 -12.47 -34.35
CA PRO A 132 -16.69 -11.82 -33.15
C PRO A 132 -16.75 -12.74 -31.93
N LEU A 133 -15.67 -12.77 -31.13
CA LEU A 133 -15.50 -13.67 -29.99
C LEU A 133 -16.64 -13.60 -28.97
N PHE A 134 -17.18 -12.39 -28.76
CA PHE A 134 -18.18 -12.12 -27.72
C PHE A 134 -19.59 -11.82 -28.29
N GLU A 135 -19.88 -12.23 -29.56
CA GLU A 135 -21.16 -11.98 -30.20
C GLU A 135 -22.35 -12.58 -29.43
N SER A 136 -22.15 -13.74 -28.80
CA SER A 136 -23.15 -14.43 -28.00
C SER A 136 -23.38 -13.95 -26.61
N VAL A 137 -22.50 -13.05 -26.10
CA VAL A 137 -22.53 -12.53 -24.71
C VAL A 137 -23.33 -11.24 -24.69
N PRO A 138 -24.41 -11.10 -23.91
CA PRO A 138 -25.17 -9.86 -23.78
C PRO A 138 -24.30 -8.70 -23.21
N ASP A 139 -24.58 -7.44 -23.59
CA ASP A 139 -23.85 -6.28 -23.10
C ASP A 139 -23.93 -6.15 -21.58
N SER A 140 -25.10 -6.42 -20.99
CA SER A 140 -25.28 -6.41 -19.53
C SER A 140 -24.37 -7.40 -18.81
N GLU A 141 -24.02 -8.48 -19.46
CA GLU A 141 -23.11 -9.48 -18.92
C GLU A 141 -21.66 -9.05 -19.01
N LEU A 142 -21.27 -8.41 -20.12
CA LEU A 142 -19.94 -7.80 -20.27
C LEU A 142 -19.72 -6.69 -19.22
N PHE A 143 -20.76 -5.88 -18.96
CA PHE A 143 -20.70 -4.88 -17.90
C PHE A 143 -20.60 -5.49 -16.50
N SER A 144 -21.22 -6.65 -16.28
CA SER A 144 -21.19 -7.35 -14.99
C SER A 144 -19.79 -7.85 -14.57
N ILE A 145 -18.86 -7.97 -15.53
CA ILE A 145 -17.45 -8.29 -15.31
C ILE A 145 -16.54 -7.04 -15.36
N GLY A 146 -17.12 -5.85 -15.19
CA GLY A 146 -16.36 -4.60 -15.09
C GLY A 146 -15.90 -4.01 -16.42
N LEU A 147 -16.50 -4.40 -17.55
CA LEU A 147 -16.19 -3.77 -18.85
C LEU A 147 -16.75 -2.35 -18.89
N PRO A 148 -15.92 -1.31 -19.10
CA PRO A 148 -16.41 0.05 -19.29
C PRO A 148 -17.21 0.17 -20.61
N GLN A 149 -18.27 0.99 -20.58
CA GLN A 149 -19.09 1.22 -21.76
C GLN A 149 -18.30 1.77 -22.96
N SER A 150 -17.28 2.59 -22.70
CA SER A 150 -16.37 3.14 -23.71
C SER A 150 -15.52 2.05 -24.43
N ARG A 151 -15.46 0.83 -23.89
CA ARG A 151 -14.68 -0.29 -24.44
C ARG A 151 -15.56 -1.39 -25.04
N LEU A 152 -16.87 -1.23 -24.97
CA LEU A 152 -17.82 -2.22 -25.51
C LEU A 152 -17.61 -2.44 -27.02
N SER A 153 -17.49 -1.37 -27.80
CA SER A 153 -17.25 -1.44 -29.25
C SER A 153 -15.94 -2.14 -29.60
N LEU A 154 -14.89 -1.91 -28.83
CA LEU A 154 -13.61 -2.61 -28.98
C LEU A 154 -13.79 -4.11 -28.76
N VAL A 155 -14.37 -4.53 -27.63
CA VAL A 155 -14.56 -5.94 -27.29
C VAL A 155 -15.48 -6.63 -28.33
N ARG A 156 -16.50 -5.94 -28.82
CA ARG A 156 -17.39 -6.45 -29.88
C ARG A 156 -16.70 -6.63 -31.23
N SER A 157 -15.61 -5.93 -31.50
CA SER A 157 -14.87 -6.06 -32.76
C SER A 157 -13.84 -7.20 -32.77
N LEU A 158 -13.49 -7.75 -31.59
CA LEU A 158 -12.44 -8.77 -31.46
C LEU A 158 -12.89 -10.10 -32.06
N LYS A 159 -12.10 -10.64 -32.99
CA LYS A 159 -12.42 -11.88 -33.71
C LYS A 159 -11.60 -13.08 -33.29
N ASN A 160 -10.42 -12.85 -32.73
CA ASN A 160 -9.53 -13.94 -32.33
C ASN A 160 -8.70 -13.57 -31.09
N ARG A 161 -8.03 -14.58 -30.52
CA ARG A 161 -7.22 -14.45 -29.31
C ARG A 161 -6.09 -13.43 -29.47
N LYS A 162 -5.47 -13.33 -30.63
CA LYS A 162 -4.37 -12.37 -30.86
C LYS A 162 -4.83 -10.93 -30.79
N GLU A 163 -6.01 -10.64 -31.30
CA GLU A 163 -6.63 -9.31 -31.19
C GLU A 163 -7.00 -8.99 -29.76
N LEU A 164 -7.53 -9.97 -29.00
CA LEU A 164 -7.79 -9.82 -27.58
C LEU A 164 -6.49 -9.53 -26.81
N ASP A 165 -5.44 -10.31 -27.03
CA ASP A 165 -4.13 -10.10 -26.38
C ASP A 165 -3.50 -8.74 -26.73
N ALA A 166 -3.68 -8.26 -27.98
CA ALA A 166 -3.24 -6.93 -28.41
C ALA A 166 -4.01 -5.80 -27.69
N SER A 167 -5.25 -6.04 -27.30
CA SER A 167 -6.13 -5.08 -26.61
C SER A 167 -5.91 -5.04 -25.08
N ARG A 168 -4.94 -5.80 -24.55
CA ARG A 168 -4.69 -5.94 -23.12
C ARG A 168 -4.49 -4.60 -22.40
N SER A 169 -3.82 -3.63 -23.04
CA SER A 169 -3.59 -2.30 -22.45
C SER A 169 -4.82 -1.40 -22.45
N GLU A 170 -5.88 -1.77 -23.19
CA GLU A 170 -7.08 -0.96 -23.38
C GLU A 170 -8.27 -1.45 -22.55
N ILE A 171 -8.19 -2.66 -22.02
CA ILE A 171 -9.24 -3.32 -21.22
C ILE A 171 -8.73 -3.45 -19.78
N PRO A 172 -9.56 -3.18 -18.76
CA PRO A 172 -9.20 -3.40 -17.36
C PRO A 172 -8.67 -4.82 -17.14
N ALA A 173 -7.61 -4.98 -16.35
CA ALA A 173 -6.89 -6.24 -16.25
C ALA A 173 -7.77 -7.41 -15.80
N GLU A 174 -8.64 -7.22 -14.80
CA GLU A 174 -9.56 -8.26 -14.32
C GLU A 174 -10.63 -8.61 -15.35
N THR A 175 -11.16 -7.60 -16.06
CA THR A 175 -12.08 -7.80 -17.18
C THR A 175 -11.38 -8.53 -18.31
N PHE A 176 -10.15 -8.13 -18.66
CA PHE A 176 -9.35 -8.77 -19.69
C PHE A 176 -9.14 -10.26 -19.38
N GLU A 177 -8.71 -10.61 -18.16
CA GLU A 177 -8.53 -12.01 -17.75
C GLU A 177 -9.86 -12.79 -17.79
N SER A 178 -10.97 -12.17 -17.41
CA SER A 178 -12.30 -12.77 -17.51
C SER A 178 -12.72 -13.04 -18.95
N LEU A 179 -12.43 -12.13 -19.87
CA LEU A 179 -12.66 -12.30 -21.31
C LEU A 179 -11.77 -13.42 -21.89
N VAL A 180 -10.52 -13.46 -21.45
CA VAL A 180 -9.58 -14.53 -21.80
C VAL A 180 -10.11 -15.90 -21.38
N TRP A 181 -10.64 -16.03 -20.18
CA TRP A 181 -11.22 -17.29 -19.71
C TRP A 181 -12.40 -17.76 -20.54
N PHE A 182 -13.28 -16.83 -20.92
CA PHE A 182 -14.37 -17.16 -21.80
C PHE A 182 -13.88 -17.69 -23.16
N VAL A 183 -12.88 -17.01 -23.74
CA VAL A 183 -12.28 -17.43 -25.03
C VAL A 183 -11.56 -18.78 -24.90
N ASP A 184 -10.95 -19.06 -23.74
CA ASP A 184 -10.26 -20.32 -23.45
C ASP A 184 -11.24 -21.46 -23.08
N GLY A 185 -12.56 -21.23 -23.16
CA GLY A 185 -13.61 -22.23 -23.05
C GLY A 185 -14.33 -22.35 -21.72
N ALA A 186 -14.20 -21.33 -20.84
CA ALA A 186 -14.99 -21.24 -19.62
C ALA A 186 -16.47 -20.94 -19.93
N GLU A 187 -17.39 -21.55 -19.19
CA GLU A 187 -18.79 -21.13 -19.23
C GLU A 187 -18.95 -19.73 -18.63
N TRP A 188 -19.77 -18.86 -19.25
CA TRP A 188 -19.97 -17.49 -18.80
C TRP A 188 -20.48 -17.40 -17.35
N SER A 189 -21.27 -18.36 -16.92
CA SER A 189 -21.71 -18.48 -15.52
C SER A 189 -20.55 -18.69 -14.53
N ALA A 190 -19.48 -19.38 -14.94
CA ALA A 190 -18.27 -19.57 -14.14
C ALA A 190 -17.43 -18.30 -14.13
N VAL A 191 -17.28 -17.63 -15.27
CA VAL A 191 -16.58 -16.34 -15.40
C VAL A 191 -17.20 -15.29 -14.46
N LYS A 192 -18.51 -15.14 -14.46
CA LYS A 192 -19.23 -14.22 -13.56
C LYS A 192 -19.06 -14.55 -12.09
N ARG A 193 -19.15 -15.83 -11.73
CA ARG A 193 -19.01 -16.30 -10.35
C ARG A 193 -17.61 -16.02 -9.82
N ASP A 194 -16.60 -16.22 -10.62
CA ASP A 194 -15.21 -16.03 -10.23
C ASP A 194 -14.83 -14.55 -10.24
N TYR A 195 -15.35 -13.75 -11.17
CA TYR A 195 -15.25 -12.29 -11.11
C TYR A 195 -15.92 -11.72 -9.84
N ALA A 196 -17.13 -12.16 -9.52
CA ALA A 196 -17.84 -11.75 -8.31
C ALA A 196 -17.09 -12.15 -7.03
N LYS A 197 -16.47 -13.35 -6.98
CA LYS A 197 -15.63 -13.78 -5.86
C LYS A 197 -14.35 -12.94 -5.75
N LEU A 198 -13.70 -12.60 -6.85
CA LEU A 198 -12.58 -11.66 -6.89
C LEU A 198 -12.98 -10.29 -6.32
N HIS A 199 -14.15 -9.80 -6.73
CA HIS A 199 -14.66 -8.50 -6.30
C HIS A 199 -15.05 -8.49 -4.80
N HIS A 200 -15.68 -9.56 -4.30
CA HIS A 200 -16.10 -9.67 -2.89
C HIS A 200 -14.99 -10.14 -1.94
N SER A 201 -14.04 -10.94 -2.40
CA SER A 201 -12.96 -11.45 -1.55
C SER A 201 -11.90 -10.42 -1.22
N THR A 202 -11.83 -9.33 -2.00
CA THR A 202 -10.74 -8.34 -1.90
C THR A 202 -10.77 -7.57 -0.59
N VAL A 203 -11.93 -7.34 0.01
CA VAL A 203 -12.05 -6.56 1.25
C VAL A 203 -11.83 -7.41 2.51
N SER A 204 -12.35 -8.65 2.56
CA SER A 204 -12.12 -9.55 3.70
C SER A 204 -10.77 -10.28 3.64
N GLN A 205 -10.07 -10.26 2.51
CA GLN A 205 -8.80 -10.95 2.27
C GLN A 205 -7.61 -10.01 2.01
N MET A 206 -7.75 -8.70 2.21
CA MET A 206 -6.63 -7.75 2.04
C MET A 206 -5.38 -8.16 2.83
N GLY A 207 -5.54 -8.83 3.95
CA GLY A 207 -4.44 -9.47 4.67
C GLY A 207 -3.72 -10.60 3.91
N LYS A 208 -4.37 -11.23 2.90
CA LYS A 208 -3.78 -12.31 2.10
C LYS A 208 -3.17 -11.83 0.78
N ILE A 209 -3.69 -10.75 0.19
CA ILE A 209 -3.16 -10.17 -1.07
C ILE A 209 -1.76 -9.60 -0.89
N ARG A 210 -1.40 -9.16 0.32
CA ARG A 210 -0.05 -8.69 0.66
C ARG A 210 1.06 -9.74 0.55
N LEU A 211 0.73 -10.99 0.23
CA LEU A 211 1.68 -12.08 0.06
C LEU A 211 2.20 -12.24 -1.37
N TYR A 212 1.67 -11.48 -2.35
CA TYR A 212 2.02 -11.65 -3.75
C TYR A 212 2.53 -10.35 -4.36
N LEU A 213 3.55 -10.49 -5.22
CA LEU A 213 4.13 -9.40 -6.00
C LEU A 213 3.67 -9.51 -7.45
N ASN A 214 3.40 -8.37 -8.08
CA ASN A 214 3.32 -8.32 -9.53
C ASN A 214 4.75 -8.31 -10.13
N PRO A 215 4.90 -8.53 -11.46
CA PRO A 215 6.22 -8.58 -12.09
C PRO A 215 7.06 -7.29 -11.97
N GLU A 216 6.42 -6.11 -11.88
CA GLU A 216 7.10 -4.83 -11.65
C GLU A 216 7.64 -4.76 -10.21
N GLN A 217 6.81 -5.12 -9.24
CA GLN A 217 7.19 -5.17 -7.83
C GLN A 217 8.27 -6.23 -7.58
N GLU A 218 8.14 -7.40 -8.21
CA GLU A 218 9.11 -8.48 -8.08
C GLU A 218 10.50 -8.07 -8.57
N LYS A 219 10.58 -7.38 -9.71
CA LYS A 219 11.86 -6.82 -10.22
C LYS A 219 12.51 -5.87 -9.21
N ILE A 220 11.72 -5.03 -8.54
CA ILE A 220 12.22 -4.09 -7.54
C ILE A 220 12.72 -4.83 -6.30
N VAL A 221 12.00 -5.87 -5.86
CA VAL A 221 12.36 -6.67 -4.69
C VAL A 221 13.62 -7.48 -4.92
N GLN A 222 13.77 -8.12 -6.07
CA GLN A 222 14.87 -9.03 -6.39
C GLN A 222 16.12 -8.34 -6.93
N ALA A 223 16.03 -7.07 -7.33
CA ALA A 223 17.19 -6.36 -7.87
C ALA A 223 18.30 -6.21 -6.83
N SER A 224 19.54 -6.41 -7.26
CA SER A 224 20.72 -6.14 -6.44
C SER A 224 20.96 -4.63 -6.35
N TRP A 225 20.66 -4.07 -5.19
CA TRP A 225 20.81 -2.66 -4.92
C TRP A 225 22.09 -2.39 -4.13
N HIS A 226 22.93 -1.54 -4.70
CA HIS A 226 24.15 -1.02 -4.04
C HIS A 226 23.95 0.45 -3.69
N GLY A 227 23.59 0.69 -2.43
CA GLY A 227 23.25 2.02 -1.90
C GLY A 227 21.76 2.21 -1.64
N ALA A 228 21.40 3.43 -1.21
CA ALA A 228 20.03 3.75 -0.84
C ALA A 228 19.07 3.72 -2.04
N VAL A 229 17.89 3.16 -1.84
CA VAL A 229 16.82 3.04 -2.86
C VAL A 229 15.56 3.73 -2.39
N LEU A 230 14.86 4.38 -3.30
CA LEU A 230 13.56 5.00 -3.09
C LEU A 230 12.51 4.36 -4.00
N VAL A 231 11.46 3.80 -3.41
CA VAL A 231 10.29 3.29 -4.13
C VAL A 231 9.10 4.21 -3.83
N GLN A 232 8.65 4.89 -4.87
CA GLN A 232 7.51 5.78 -4.82
C GLN A 232 6.28 5.13 -5.44
N GLY A 233 5.10 5.51 -5.00
CA GLY A 233 3.85 5.04 -5.62
C GLY A 233 2.65 5.68 -4.95
N GLY A 234 1.55 5.80 -5.67
CA GLY A 234 0.31 6.34 -5.13
C GLY A 234 -0.34 5.45 -4.07
N ALA A 235 -1.46 5.91 -3.53
CA ALA A 235 -2.28 5.13 -2.61
C ALA A 235 -2.59 3.74 -3.19
N GLY A 236 -2.42 2.69 -2.38
CA GLY A 236 -2.76 1.33 -2.79
C GLY A 236 -1.83 0.67 -3.82
N SER A 237 -0.68 1.27 -4.17
CA SER A 237 0.26 0.70 -5.15
C SER A 237 1.09 -0.49 -4.62
N GLY A 238 0.89 -0.89 -3.36
CA GLY A 238 1.60 -2.01 -2.76
C GLY A 238 3.00 -1.68 -2.23
N LYS A 239 3.28 -0.41 -1.91
CA LYS A 239 4.56 0.04 -1.33
C LYS A 239 5.01 -0.80 -0.14
N SER A 240 4.16 -0.95 0.88
CA SER A 240 4.44 -1.76 2.07
C SER A 240 4.63 -3.25 1.74
N VAL A 241 3.92 -3.75 0.71
CA VAL A 241 4.10 -5.12 0.21
C VAL A 241 5.50 -5.31 -0.36
N VAL A 242 5.95 -4.38 -1.21
CA VAL A 242 7.32 -4.38 -1.76
C VAL A 242 8.35 -4.31 -0.63
N ALA A 243 8.13 -3.45 0.37
CA ALA A 243 9.00 -3.32 1.54
C ALA A 243 9.13 -4.64 2.33
N MET A 244 8.00 -5.31 2.63
CA MET A 244 7.99 -6.59 3.34
C MET A 244 8.66 -7.70 2.55
N HIS A 245 8.40 -7.80 1.25
CA HIS A 245 9.06 -8.78 0.39
C HIS A 245 10.56 -8.49 0.23
N ARG A 246 10.96 -7.21 0.22
CA ARG A 246 12.39 -6.86 0.25
C ARG A 246 13.05 -7.29 1.55
N ALA A 247 12.37 -7.12 2.69
CA ALA A 247 12.87 -7.64 3.98
C ALA A 247 13.08 -9.15 3.93
N LYS A 248 12.09 -9.91 3.42
CA LYS A 248 12.20 -11.34 3.20
C LYS A 248 13.39 -11.68 2.31
N HIS A 249 13.46 -11.06 1.12
CA HIS A 249 14.52 -11.30 0.15
C HIS A 249 15.90 -11.14 0.78
N LEU A 250 16.14 -10.04 1.50
CA LEU A 250 17.44 -9.76 2.12
C LEU A 250 17.84 -10.80 3.16
N VAL A 251 16.96 -11.13 4.11
CA VAL A 251 17.30 -12.06 5.20
C VAL A 251 17.40 -13.53 4.73
N GLU A 252 16.90 -13.85 3.54
CA GLU A 252 17.00 -15.16 2.90
C GLU A 252 18.18 -15.29 1.94
N LEU A 253 18.98 -14.22 1.72
CA LEU A 253 20.20 -14.27 0.91
C LEU A 253 21.23 -15.24 1.54
N PRO A 254 22.00 -15.98 0.71
CA PRO A 254 22.96 -16.96 1.20
C PRO A 254 24.09 -16.37 2.07
N ASP A 255 24.45 -15.12 1.82
CA ASP A 255 25.48 -14.37 2.55
C ASP A 255 24.98 -13.66 3.81
N TRP A 256 23.65 -13.80 4.13
CA TRP A 256 23.05 -13.25 5.33
C TRP A 256 23.23 -14.21 6.52
N THR A 257 23.93 -13.76 7.54
CA THR A 257 24.30 -14.57 8.71
C THR A 257 23.43 -14.27 9.93
N ASP A 258 23.50 -15.11 10.96
CA ASP A 258 22.78 -14.89 12.23
C ASP A 258 23.31 -13.68 13.04
N ARG A 259 24.40 -13.05 12.61
CA ARG A 259 24.92 -11.80 13.18
C ARG A 259 24.31 -10.57 12.53
N ASP A 260 23.81 -10.70 11.31
CA ASP A 260 23.20 -9.61 10.57
C ASP A 260 21.83 -9.29 11.14
N ARG A 261 21.43 -8.03 11.09
CA ARG A 261 20.12 -7.55 11.51
C ARG A 261 19.55 -6.61 10.46
N LEU A 262 18.25 -6.73 10.24
CA LEU A 262 17.45 -5.82 9.44
C LEU A 262 16.51 -5.05 10.35
N LEU A 263 16.47 -3.74 10.21
CA LEU A 263 15.48 -2.88 10.86
C LEU A 263 14.37 -2.52 9.87
N PHE A 264 13.14 -2.87 10.20
CA PHE A 264 11.96 -2.39 9.47
C PHE A 264 11.28 -1.30 10.29
N VAL A 265 11.25 -0.09 9.75
CA VAL A 265 10.75 1.11 10.45
C VAL A 265 9.49 1.63 9.79
N THR A 266 8.51 1.99 10.61
CA THR A 266 7.28 2.66 10.19
C THR A 266 7.08 3.97 10.96
N ALA A 267 6.15 4.81 10.49
CA ALA A 267 5.81 6.05 11.16
C ALA A 267 5.01 5.84 12.46
N THR A 268 4.17 4.80 12.53
CA THR A 268 3.27 4.57 13.66
C THR A 268 3.46 3.20 14.31
N ARG A 269 3.12 3.11 15.61
CA ARG A 269 3.22 1.86 16.37
C ARG A 269 2.26 0.79 15.88
N ASN A 270 1.03 1.18 15.53
CA ASN A 270 0.02 0.23 15.07
C ASN A 270 0.41 -0.41 13.75
N LEU A 271 0.97 0.39 12.82
CA LEU A 271 1.48 -0.12 11.55
C LEU A 271 2.67 -1.08 11.76
N ALA A 272 3.55 -0.80 12.74
CA ALA A 272 4.63 -1.71 13.06
C ALA A 272 4.14 -3.08 13.53
N VAL A 273 3.09 -3.13 14.37
CA VAL A 273 2.47 -4.38 14.83
C VAL A 273 1.86 -5.16 13.67
N ASP A 274 1.12 -4.49 12.79
CA ASP A 274 0.51 -5.13 11.60
C ASP A 274 1.58 -5.71 10.65
N ILE A 275 2.63 -4.94 10.37
CA ILE A 275 3.75 -5.40 9.54
C ILE A 275 4.50 -6.57 10.18
N GLU A 276 4.74 -6.54 11.50
CA GLU A 276 5.39 -7.64 12.19
C GLU A 276 4.57 -8.94 12.05
N GLU A 277 3.25 -8.87 12.22
CA GLU A 277 2.38 -10.04 12.06
C GLU A 277 2.42 -10.58 10.62
N GLN A 278 2.45 -9.69 9.62
CA GLN A 278 2.52 -10.09 8.22
C GLN A 278 3.89 -10.68 7.86
N LEU A 279 4.98 -10.11 8.35
CA LEU A 279 6.32 -10.65 8.14
C LEU A 279 6.48 -12.03 8.78
N ARG A 280 5.87 -12.30 9.93
CA ARG A 280 5.84 -13.65 10.55
C ARG A 280 5.18 -14.71 9.67
N ARG A 281 4.24 -14.29 8.81
CA ARG A 281 3.58 -15.20 7.84
C ARG A 281 4.34 -15.32 6.52
N LEU A 282 5.16 -14.32 6.19
CA LEU A 282 5.85 -14.21 4.91
C LEU A 282 7.27 -14.79 4.93
N VAL A 283 7.98 -14.61 6.04
CA VAL A 283 9.39 -14.96 6.22
C VAL A 283 9.50 -16.31 6.92
N ARG A 284 10.50 -17.09 6.55
CA ARG A 284 10.80 -18.40 7.20
C ARG A 284 11.02 -18.22 8.70
N ALA A 285 10.56 -19.20 9.48
CA ALA A 285 10.60 -19.16 10.94
C ALA A 285 12.02 -19.03 11.53
N ASP A 286 13.03 -19.58 10.85
CA ASP A 286 14.44 -19.48 11.24
C ASP A 286 15.05 -18.09 10.92
N ARG A 287 14.47 -17.32 10.03
CA ARG A 287 14.98 -16.01 9.58
C ARG A 287 14.25 -14.81 10.16
N ILE A 288 13.02 -14.97 10.63
CA ILE A 288 12.21 -13.86 11.16
C ILE A 288 12.86 -13.14 12.34
N SER A 289 13.65 -13.86 13.16
CA SER A 289 14.38 -13.30 14.30
C SER A 289 15.47 -12.30 13.90
N LEU A 290 15.87 -12.26 12.63
CA LEU A 290 16.84 -11.30 12.07
C LEU A 290 16.20 -9.95 11.74
N ILE A 291 14.87 -9.85 11.74
CA ILE A 291 14.12 -8.63 11.43
C ILE A 291 13.60 -8.03 12.72
N GLU A 292 14.00 -6.81 13.01
CA GLU A 292 13.41 -5.97 14.07
C GLU A 292 12.38 -5.03 13.43
N VAL A 293 11.12 -5.11 13.85
CA VAL A 293 10.04 -4.24 13.38
C VAL A 293 9.65 -3.26 14.47
N THR A 294 9.68 -1.97 14.19
CA THR A 294 9.33 -0.95 15.18
C THR A 294 8.93 0.36 14.52
N ASN A 295 8.32 1.27 15.28
CA ASN A 295 8.24 2.67 14.86
C ASN A 295 9.51 3.42 15.30
N LEU A 296 9.90 4.45 14.54
CA LEU A 296 11.17 5.14 14.74
C LEU A 296 11.32 5.75 16.15
N ASP A 297 10.27 6.37 16.68
CA ASP A 297 10.28 6.93 18.04
C ASP A 297 10.50 5.90 19.14
N GLY A 298 9.89 4.72 18.96
CA GLY A 298 10.08 3.59 19.85
C GLY A 298 11.54 3.12 19.86
N TRP A 299 12.11 2.97 18.67
CA TRP A 299 13.51 2.63 18.51
C TRP A 299 14.43 3.64 19.18
N VAL A 300 14.25 4.94 18.86
CA VAL A 300 15.06 6.03 19.43
C VAL A 300 14.96 6.05 20.95
N THR A 301 13.75 5.94 21.50
CA THR A 301 13.54 5.93 22.94
C THR A 301 14.27 4.76 23.60
N ALA A 302 14.19 3.57 23.03
CA ALA A 302 14.88 2.38 23.55
C ALA A 302 16.40 2.51 23.43
N PHE A 303 16.89 3.01 22.29
CA PHE A 303 18.32 3.24 22.05
C PHE A 303 18.91 4.28 23.02
N LEU A 304 18.25 5.41 23.16
CA LEU A 304 18.70 6.48 24.06
C LEU A 304 18.72 6.02 25.52
N ARG A 305 17.71 5.28 25.98
CA ARG A 305 17.67 4.71 27.33
C ARG A 305 18.81 3.75 27.59
N ARG A 306 19.12 2.84 26.64
CA ARG A 306 20.26 1.92 26.74
C ARG A 306 21.60 2.64 26.87
N ASN A 307 21.70 3.87 26.32
CA ASN A 307 22.90 4.70 26.40
C ASN A 307 22.84 5.75 27.52
N GLY A 308 21.95 5.58 28.50
CA GLY A 308 21.89 6.46 29.68
C GLY A 308 21.16 7.78 29.49
N TYR A 309 20.55 8.02 28.33
CA TYR A 309 19.78 9.24 28.06
C TYR A 309 18.34 9.07 28.58
N LYS A 310 17.97 9.87 29.59
CA LYS A 310 16.70 9.71 30.33
C LYS A 310 15.46 10.36 29.68
N PRO A 311 15.57 11.53 28.98
CA PRO A 311 14.40 12.21 28.47
C PRO A 311 13.62 11.37 27.44
N THR A 312 12.28 11.55 27.44
CA THR A 312 11.37 10.88 26.51
C THR A 312 10.82 11.87 25.49
N ILE A 313 10.52 11.35 24.28
CA ILE A 313 9.97 12.17 23.19
C ILE A 313 8.59 12.71 23.57
N ILE A 314 8.35 13.98 23.29
CA ILE A 314 7.06 14.66 23.41
C ILE A 314 6.74 15.43 22.13
N TYR A 315 5.44 15.57 21.83
CA TYR A 315 4.93 16.24 20.65
C TYR A 315 4.13 17.51 21.01
N PRO A 316 4.00 18.47 20.09
CA PRO A 316 3.07 19.58 20.20
C PRO A 316 1.66 19.12 20.56
N GLY A 317 0.90 19.95 21.26
CA GLY A 317 -0.45 19.63 21.73
C GLY A 317 -0.53 18.74 22.97
N LYS A 318 0.59 18.26 23.52
CA LYS A 318 0.61 17.51 24.79
C LYS A 318 0.69 18.45 25.99
N PRO A 319 -0.01 18.16 27.12
CA PRO A 319 -0.10 19.10 28.23
C PRO A 319 1.24 19.63 28.72
N VAL A 320 2.26 18.78 28.85
CA VAL A 320 3.60 19.22 29.29
C VAL A 320 4.28 20.09 28.25
N TYR A 321 4.10 19.80 26.94
CA TYR A 321 4.65 20.61 25.85
C TYR A 321 4.05 22.02 25.89
N GLU A 322 2.71 22.10 25.96
CA GLU A 322 2.00 23.38 26.00
C GLU A 322 2.30 24.18 27.26
N LEU A 323 2.45 23.51 28.40
CA LEU A 323 2.86 24.18 29.65
C LEU A 323 4.24 24.82 29.51
N CYS A 324 5.22 24.09 29.00
CA CYS A 324 6.57 24.62 28.79
C CYS A 324 6.59 25.72 27.72
N TRP A 325 5.78 25.56 26.67
CA TRP A 325 5.65 26.54 25.61
C TRP A 325 5.10 27.85 26.16
N LYS A 326 3.99 27.80 26.88
CA LYS A 326 3.38 28.99 27.51
C LYS A 326 4.33 29.69 28.44
N ALA A 327 5.07 28.96 29.30
CA ALA A 327 6.04 29.53 30.18
C ALA A 327 7.19 30.22 29.42
N ALA A 328 7.65 29.66 28.32
CA ALA A 328 8.69 30.29 27.51
C ALA A 328 8.21 31.58 26.83
N MET A 329 6.91 31.60 26.41
CA MET A 329 6.32 32.77 25.75
C MET A 329 6.19 34.01 26.65
N GLU A 330 6.26 33.87 27.98
CA GLU A 330 6.35 35.02 28.88
C GLU A 330 7.57 35.92 28.58
N GLY A 331 8.62 35.35 28.01
CA GLY A 331 9.82 36.06 27.56
C GLY A 331 9.79 36.52 26.09
N LEU A 332 8.67 36.44 25.41
CA LEU A 332 8.57 36.77 23.99
C LEU A 332 8.84 38.28 23.75
N PRO A 333 9.73 38.66 22.81
CA PRO A 333 10.01 40.05 22.52
C PRO A 333 8.79 40.79 21.94
N LYS A 334 8.64 42.04 22.28
CA LYS A 334 7.58 42.90 21.69
C LYS A 334 7.76 42.98 20.18
N GLY A 335 6.69 42.76 19.45
CA GLY A 335 6.69 42.76 17.98
C GLY A 335 6.74 41.36 17.35
N LEU A 336 6.80 40.30 18.17
CA LEU A 336 6.65 38.92 17.71
C LEU A 336 5.42 38.31 18.40
N SER A 337 4.55 37.70 17.63
CA SER A 337 3.41 36.96 18.17
C SER A 337 3.78 35.53 18.56
N GLU A 338 3.00 34.91 19.46
CA GLU A 338 3.16 33.50 19.84
C GLU A 338 3.05 32.58 18.65
N THR A 339 2.14 32.88 17.73
CA THR A 339 1.90 32.08 16.51
C THR A 339 3.15 32.09 15.62
N GLU A 340 3.72 33.27 15.35
CA GLU A 340 4.94 33.40 14.54
C GLU A 340 6.14 32.69 15.21
N ALA A 341 6.26 32.82 16.53
CA ALA A 341 7.31 32.15 17.30
C ALA A 341 7.17 30.62 17.23
N ARG A 342 5.93 30.10 17.32
CA ARG A 342 5.62 28.65 17.19
C ARG A 342 5.94 28.13 15.81
N GLU A 343 5.49 28.80 14.77
CA GLU A 343 5.81 28.45 13.38
C GLU A 343 7.32 28.45 13.14
N GLU A 344 8.02 29.48 13.62
CA GLU A 344 9.47 29.55 13.49
C GLU A 344 10.16 28.38 14.17
N PHE A 345 9.72 28.03 15.39
CA PHE A 345 10.34 26.95 16.15
C PHE A 345 10.00 25.57 15.57
N GLU A 346 8.72 25.28 15.37
CA GLU A 346 8.25 23.95 14.99
C GLU A 346 8.48 23.62 13.51
N GLN A 347 8.37 24.61 12.62
CA GLN A 347 8.47 24.40 11.17
C GLN A 347 9.85 24.75 10.59
N ARG A 348 10.69 25.52 11.30
CA ARG A 348 11.98 25.96 10.77
C ARG A 348 13.17 25.55 11.63
N ILE A 349 13.10 25.78 12.94
CA ILE A 349 14.22 25.47 13.83
C ILE A 349 14.37 23.98 14.05
N LEU A 350 13.29 23.28 14.42
CA LEU A 350 13.31 21.84 14.67
C LEU A 350 13.65 21.03 13.41
N PRO A 351 12.95 21.22 12.26
CA PRO A 351 13.20 20.41 11.07
C PRO A 351 14.59 20.64 10.46
N ASN A 352 15.14 21.86 10.58
CA ASN A 352 16.48 22.19 10.08
C ASN A 352 17.60 21.94 11.12
N ASN A 353 17.24 21.36 12.27
CA ASN A 353 18.18 21.05 13.35
C ASN A 353 19.07 22.25 13.76
N ILE A 354 18.45 23.44 13.84
CA ILE A 354 19.14 24.64 14.26
C ILE A 354 19.34 24.62 15.79
N ARG A 355 20.59 24.56 16.23
CA ARG A 355 20.95 24.39 17.65
C ARG A 355 21.82 25.47 18.23
N LEU A 356 22.28 26.39 17.41
CA LEU A 356 23.17 27.45 17.80
C LEU A 356 22.66 28.79 17.26
N LEU A 357 22.70 29.83 18.07
CA LEU A 357 22.30 31.19 17.68
C LEU A 357 23.00 31.63 16.37
N ARG A 358 24.31 31.37 16.26
CA ARG A 358 25.07 31.70 15.04
C ARG A 358 24.49 31.07 13.78
N THR A 359 24.06 29.80 13.86
CA THR A 359 23.45 29.08 12.75
C THR A 359 22.03 29.61 12.47
N TYR A 360 21.31 29.99 13.53
CA TYR A 360 19.99 30.61 13.42
C TYR A 360 20.06 31.95 12.71
N ARG A 361 20.99 32.83 13.11
CA ARG A 361 21.20 34.13 12.48
C ARG A 361 21.46 34.05 10.97
N THR A 362 22.20 33.04 10.52
CA THR A 362 22.57 32.88 9.11
C THR A 362 21.61 31.97 8.32
N SER A 363 20.60 31.42 8.97
CA SER A 363 19.66 30.50 8.34
C SER A 363 18.78 31.23 7.34
N LYS A 364 18.74 30.73 6.08
CA LYS A 364 17.81 31.19 5.05
C LYS A 364 16.34 30.80 5.33
N ALA A 365 16.15 29.84 6.24
CA ALA A 365 14.81 29.40 6.65
C ALA A 365 14.17 30.34 7.68
N ARG A 366 14.96 31.20 8.34
CA ARG A 366 14.49 32.13 9.35
C ARG A 366 13.56 33.19 8.74
N GLN A 367 12.44 33.44 9.42
CA GLN A 367 11.51 34.53 9.07
C GLN A 367 11.42 35.64 10.13
N ILE A 368 11.89 35.37 11.35
CA ILE A 368 11.96 36.41 12.39
C ILE A 368 12.96 37.49 11.98
N PRO A 369 12.61 38.80 12.12
CA PRO A 369 13.47 39.89 11.83
C PRO A 369 14.81 39.86 12.60
N ASP A 370 15.84 40.50 12.02
CA ASP A 370 17.20 40.45 12.56
C ASP A 370 17.31 41.03 13.99
N ASP A 371 16.59 42.11 14.28
CA ASP A 371 16.53 42.76 15.56
C ASP A 371 15.86 41.92 16.66
N LEU A 372 14.94 41.04 16.31
CA LEU A 372 14.26 40.14 17.25
C LEU A 372 14.90 38.75 17.34
N CYS A 373 15.83 38.42 16.43
CA CYS A 373 16.41 37.09 16.27
C CYS A 373 17.05 36.55 17.57
N GLU A 374 17.83 37.34 18.27
CA GLU A 374 18.53 36.92 19.49
C GLU A 374 17.55 36.72 20.66
N ALA A 375 16.62 37.66 20.83
CA ALA A 375 15.62 37.57 21.89
C ALA A 375 14.69 36.33 21.66
N ALA A 376 14.24 36.11 20.44
CA ALA A 376 13.46 34.92 20.09
C ALA A 376 14.24 33.61 20.32
N TRP A 377 15.54 33.59 20.00
CA TRP A 377 16.41 32.44 20.26
C TRP A 377 16.47 32.07 21.74
N HIS A 378 16.61 33.06 22.62
CA HIS A 378 16.62 32.82 24.07
C HIS A 378 15.30 32.20 24.57
N VAL A 379 14.17 32.58 24.00
CA VAL A 379 12.88 31.98 24.30
C VAL A 379 12.86 30.49 23.87
N PHE A 380 13.34 30.17 22.67
CA PHE A 380 13.43 28.79 22.19
C PHE A 380 14.38 27.92 23.01
N GLU A 381 15.50 28.49 23.47
CA GLU A 381 16.42 27.81 24.39
C GLU A 381 15.80 27.59 25.78
N ALA A 382 15.03 28.54 26.27
CA ALA A 382 14.32 28.42 27.55
C ALA A 382 13.28 27.30 27.47
N PHE A 383 12.51 27.24 26.38
CA PHE A 383 11.56 26.16 26.10
C PHE A 383 12.23 24.77 26.09
N ARG A 384 13.33 24.63 25.33
CA ARG A 384 14.06 23.35 25.25
C ARG A 384 14.62 22.94 26.63
N ARG A 385 15.12 23.91 27.41
CA ARG A 385 15.66 23.67 28.75
C ARG A 385 14.59 23.24 29.71
N ASP A 386 13.40 23.85 29.68
CA ASP A 386 12.29 23.49 30.56
C ASP A 386 11.75 22.10 30.20
N LEU A 387 11.57 21.76 28.90
CA LEU A 387 11.24 20.40 28.46
C LEU A 387 12.25 19.38 29.01
N PHE A 388 13.53 19.65 28.83
CA PHE A 388 14.59 18.73 29.25
C PHE A 388 14.62 18.55 30.78
N SER A 389 14.43 19.63 31.57
CA SER A 389 14.34 19.57 33.02
C SER A 389 13.22 18.70 33.54
N ARG A 390 12.11 18.60 32.74
CA ARG A 390 10.94 17.72 33.01
C ARG A 390 11.10 16.33 32.42
N GLY A 391 12.30 15.95 31.94
CA GLY A 391 12.55 14.65 31.33
C GLY A 391 11.84 14.47 29.98
N ARG A 392 11.64 15.53 29.22
CA ARG A 392 11.05 15.56 27.91
C ARG A 392 11.96 16.16 26.86
N VAL A 393 11.76 15.80 25.59
CA VAL A 393 12.54 16.30 24.46
C VAL A 393 11.73 16.24 23.19
N ALA A 394 11.85 17.23 22.30
CA ALA A 394 11.22 17.16 20.98
C ALA A 394 11.81 16.03 20.13
N ALA A 395 11.03 15.43 19.24
CA ALA A 395 11.44 14.28 18.43
C ALA A 395 12.74 14.54 17.64
N ALA A 396 12.86 15.69 16.96
CA ALA A 396 14.07 16.06 16.22
C ALA A 396 15.32 16.16 17.13
N ASP A 397 15.15 16.63 18.37
CA ASP A 397 16.22 16.71 19.35
C ASP A 397 16.65 15.32 19.84
N ALA A 398 15.72 14.38 20.01
CA ALA A 398 16.01 13.00 20.35
C ALA A 398 16.75 12.29 19.21
N TYR A 399 16.33 12.47 17.96
CA TYR A 399 17.01 11.90 16.80
C TYR A 399 18.45 12.40 16.67
N TYR A 400 18.64 13.70 16.87
CA TYR A 400 19.98 14.29 16.88
C TYR A 400 20.88 13.69 17.99
N ALA A 401 20.34 13.52 19.19
CA ALA A 401 21.07 12.88 20.29
C ALA A 401 21.46 11.43 19.93
N ALA A 402 20.54 10.68 19.33
CA ALA A 402 20.80 9.32 18.87
C ALA A 402 21.91 9.28 17.80
N ILE A 403 21.87 10.19 16.80
CA ILE A 403 22.91 10.31 15.78
C ILE A 403 24.27 10.63 16.42
N GLY A 404 24.30 11.49 17.43
CA GLY A 404 25.52 11.84 18.17
C GLY A 404 26.15 10.62 18.84
N LEU A 405 25.33 9.78 19.47
CA LEU A 405 25.78 8.54 20.10
C LEU A 405 26.28 7.50 19.07
N LEU A 406 25.61 7.38 17.94
CA LEU A 406 26.01 6.48 16.84
C LEU A 406 27.36 6.88 16.24
N LYS A 407 27.65 8.17 16.06
CA LYS A 407 28.93 8.66 15.53
C LYS A 407 30.13 8.31 16.41
N GLY A 408 29.93 8.16 17.70
CA GLY A 408 30.98 7.68 18.64
C GLY A 408 31.36 6.23 18.49
N VAL A 409 30.57 5.46 17.71
CA VAL A 409 30.71 4.00 17.53
C VAL A 409 31.14 3.65 16.09
N SER A 410 31.33 4.62 15.21
CA SER A 410 31.31 4.49 13.75
C SER A 410 32.53 3.84 13.10
N GLY A 411 32.26 2.88 12.30
CA GLY A 411 32.95 2.25 11.17
C GLY A 411 31.91 1.37 10.45
N PRO A 412 32.09 0.99 9.16
CA PRO A 412 31.11 0.18 8.43
C PRO A 412 30.81 -1.14 9.13
N GLU A 413 31.77 -1.70 9.89
CA GLU A 413 31.59 -2.91 10.71
C GLU A 413 30.79 -2.67 12.01
N LYS A 414 30.43 -1.43 12.33
CA LYS A 414 29.79 -1.04 13.59
C LYS A 414 28.39 -0.45 13.42
N ALA A 415 27.87 -0.36 12.20
CA ALA A 415 26.48 0.02 11.99
C ALA A 415 25.56 -1.02 12.67
N PRO A 416 24.53 -0.58 13.40
CA PRO A 416 23.65 -1.49 14.14
C PRO A 416 22.91 -2.51 13.27
N TYR A 417 22.68 -2.16 12.01
CA TYR A 417 21.94 -2.99 11.06
C TYR A 417 22.67 -3.08 9.73
N ARG A 418 22.62 -4.25 9.10
CA ARG A 418 23.11 -4.47 7.75
C ARG A 418 22.20 -3.78 6.73
N ALA A 419 20.88 -3.78 6.98
CA ALA A 419 19.91 -3.08 6.15
C ALA A 419 18.83 -2.38 7.00
N VAL A 420 18.31 -1.26 6.50
CA VAL A 420 17.18 -0.56 7.06
C VAL A 420 16.12 -0.39 5.98
N ILE A 421 14.90 -0.84 6.25
CA ILE A 421 13.73 -0.60 5.41
C ILE A 421 12.83 0.38 6.14
N ALA A 422 12.47 1.49 5.49
CA ALA A 422 11.61 2.51 6.08
C ALA A 422 10.35 2.70 5.21
N ASP A 423 9.20 2.47 5.81
CA ASP A 423 7.88 2.66 5.18
C ASP A 423 7.24 3.97 5.62
N GLU A 424 6.37 4.53 4.77
CA GLU A 424 5.69 5.82 4.96
C GLU A 424 6.68 6.99 5.16
N ILE A 425 7.73 7.03 4.32
CA ILE A 425 8.85 8.00 4.48
C ILE A 425 8.42 9.46 4.38
N GLN A 426 7.27 9.76 3.79
CA GLN A 426 6.72 11.11 3.73
C GLN A 426 6.41 11.69 5.13
N ASP A 427 6.30 10.83 6.15
CA ASP A 427 6.09 11.25 7.53
C ASP A 427 7.39 11.54 8.32
N PHE A 428 8.54 11.24 7.71
CA PHE A 428 9.83 11.44 8.34
C PHE A 428 10.44 12.80 7.99
N GLY A 429 10.73 13.56 9.02
CA GLY A 429 11.47 14.82 8.89
C GLY A 429 12.96 14.59 8.60
N PRO A 430 13.72 15.68 8.32
CA PRO A 430 15.14 15.60 7.96
C PRO A 430 16.01 14.87 8.98
N GLU A 431 15.80 15.08 10.28
CA GLU A 431 16.58 14.42 11.32
C GLU A 431 16.27 12.93 11.44
N ALA A 432 15.03 12.54 11.19
CA ALA A 432 14.65 11.11 11.10
C ALA A 432 15.38 10.44 9.94
N LEU A 433 15.39 11.05 8.75
CA LEU A 433 16.09 10.51 7.58
C LEU A 433 17.61 10.44 7.80
N LYS A 434 18.22 11.44 8.44
CA LYS A 434 19.65 11.39 8.82
C LYS A 434 19.93 10.28 9.82
N LEU A 435 19.02 10.04 10.75
CA LEU A 435 19.13 8.92 11.68
C LEU A 435 19.06 7.58 10.94
N LEU A 436 18.07 7.39 10.06
CA LEU A 436 17.97 6.18 9.25
C LEU A 436 19.25 5.93 8.45
N ARG A 437 19.83 6.98 7.85
CA ARG A 437 21.14 6.87 7.16
C ARG A 437 22.28 6.45 8.09
N ALA A 438 22.24 6.88 9.35
CA ALA A 438 23.30 6.54 10.32
C ALA A 438 23.18 5.11 10.89
N LEU A 439 22.06 4.43 10.69
CA LEU A 439 21.79 3.10 11.24
C LEU A 439 22.34 1.97 10.38
N THR A 440 22.69 2.23 9.14
CA THR A 440 23.19 1.23 8.17
C THR A 440 24.45 1.74 7.48
N PRO A 441 25.37 0.88 7.02
CA PRO A 441 26.53 1.25 6.25
C PRO A 441 26.12 2.06 5.01
N ASP A 442 26.93 3.05 4.65
CA ASP A 442 26.73 3.84 3.43
C ASP A 442 27.57 3.24 2.30
N HIS A 443 26.97 2.43 1.45
CA HIS A 443 27.67 1.73 0.35
C HIS A 443 28.29 2.71 -0.67
N ASP A 444 27.78 3.93 -0.79
CA ASP A 444 28.40 4.96 -1.63
C ASP A 444 29.74 5.46 -1.07
N LYS A 445 29.98 5.31 0.25
CA LYS A 445 31.22 5.71 0.93
C LYS A 445 32.14 4.51 1.22
N HIS A 446 31.65 3.29 1.08
CA HIS A 446 32.31 2.05 1.44
C HIS A 446 32.40 1.09 0.23
N PRO A 447 33.32 1.33 -0.73
CA PRO A 447 33.47 0.51 -1.94
C PRO A 447 33.76 -0.98 -1.65
N GLU A 448 34.27 -1.29 -0.46
CA GLU A 448 34.48 -2.65 0.02
C GLU A 448 33.18 -3.44 0.22
N LEU A 449 32.04 -2.76 0.35
CA LEU A 449 30.72 -3.38 0.49
C LEU A 449 30.00 -3.60 -0.85
N LYS A 450 30.65 -3.33 -1.98
CA LYS A 450 30.03 -3.40 -3.32
C LYS A 450 29.40 -4.75 -3.66
N ASP A 451 29.91 -5.83 -3.09
CA ASP A 451 29.47 -7.19 -3.35
C ASP A 451 28.44 -7.69 -2.30
N THR A 452 28.06 -6.85 -1.34
CA THR A 452 27.06 -7.17 -0.31
C THR A 452 25.74 -6.44 -0.57
N GLU A 453 24.64 -7.14 -0.45
CA GLU A 453 23.32 -6.48 -0.44
C GLU A 453 22.95 -6.06 0.98
N GLY A 454 22.37 -4.89 1.04
CA GLY A 454 21.99 -4.18 2.26
C GLY A 454 21.95 -2.71 1.98
N ASP A 455 21.86 -1.87 2.98
CA ASP A 455 21.72 -0.41 2.91
C ASP A 455 20.27 0.05 3.18
N LEU A 456 19.91 1.23 2.73
CA LEU A 456 18.67 1.92 3.06
C LEU A 456 17.64 1.74 1.94
N PHE A 457 16.51 1.10 2.24
CA PHE A 457 15.40 0.92 1.32
C PHE A 457 14.20 1.73 1.80
N LEU A 458 13.86 2.78 1.06
CA LEU A 458 12.84 3.76 1.41
C LEU A 458 11.60 3.56 0.58
N VAL A 459 10.42 3.49 1.21
CA VAL A 459 9.15 3.44 0.50
C VAL A 459 8.17 4.49 1.00
N GLY A 460 7.46 5.14 0.08
CA GLY A 460 6.48 6.16 0.42
C GLY A 460 5.88 6.87 -0.79
N ASP A 461 4.94 7.78 -0.52
CA ASP A 461 4.38 8.68 -1.52
C ASP A 461 4.65 10.14 -1.10
N THR A 462 5.50 10.82 -1.83
CA THR A 462 5.81 12.22 -1.56
C THR A 462 4.61 13.15 -1.72
N ARG A 463 3.56 12.71 -2.43
CA ARG A 463 2.30 13.44 -2.63
C ARG A 463 1.33 13.28 -1.46
N GLU A 464 1.46 12.22 -0.65
CA GLU A 464 0.66 11.99 0.56
C GLU A 464 1.23 12.70 1.80
N ARG A 465 2.06 13.72 1.62
CA ARG A 465 2.62 14.47 2.74
C ARG A 465 1.57 15.39 3.34
N ILE A 466 1.08 15.03 4.50
CA ILE A 466 0.14 15.83 5.29
C ILE A 466 0.88 16.75 6.27
N TYR A 467 2.13 16.41 6.62
CA TYR A 467 2.92 17.12 7.62
C TYR A 467 4.29 17.53 7.08
N GLY A 468 4.66 18.80 7.26
CA GLY A 468 6.00 19.33 7.02
C GLY A 468 6.35 19.58 5.55
N ARG A 469 7.54 20.22 5.35
CA ARG A 469 8.07 20.63 4.05
C ARG A 469 8.72 19.52 3.27
N GLU A 470 8.91 19.75 1.98
CA GLU A 470 9.69 18.87 1.12
C GLU A 470 11.11 18.67 1.66
N VAL A 471 11.50 17.41 1.89
CA VAL A 471 12.81 17.08 2.46
C VAL A 471 13.72 16.64 1.32
N SER A 472 14.86 17.30 1.18
CA SER A 472 15.92 16.87 0.27
C SER A 472 16.65 15.64 0.83
N PHE A 473 16.51 14.50 0.20
CA PHE A 473 17.26 13.28 0.54
C PHE A 473 18.76 13.51 0.49
N ALA A 474 19.24 14.26 -0.52
CA ALA A 474 20.66 14.61 -0.65
C ALA A 474 21.18 15.43 0.55
N ALA A 475 20.37 16.37 1.10
CA ALA A 475 20.71 17.12 2.30
C ALA A 475 20.75 16.24 3.57
N CYS A 476 20.10 15.08 3.54
CA CYS A 476 20.14 14.08 4.60
C CYS A 476 21.25 13.02 4.40
N GLY A 477 22.09 13.17 3.37
CA GLY A 477 23.17 12.22 3.05
C GLY A 477 22.66 10.94 2.39
N ILE A 478 21.48 10.98 1.76
CA ILE A 478 20.85 9.84 1.09
C ILE A 478 20.85 10.10 -0.41
N ASN A 479 21.56 9.25 -1.16
CA ASN A 479 21.62 9.35 -2.63
C ASN A 479 20.67 8.33 -3.27
N VAL A 480 19.57 8.82 -3.82
CA VAL A 480 18.55 8.02 -4.53
C VAL A 480 18.38 8.44 -5.98
N LYS A 481 19.44 8.99 -6.60
CA LYS A 481 19.40 9.47 -7.98
C LYS A 481 19.42 8.33 -9.02
N GLY A 482 18.87 8.61 -10.19
CA GLY A 482 18.90 7.70 -11.34
C GLY A 482 18.08 6.42 -11.10
N HIS A 483 18.67 5.28 -11.40
CA HIS A 483 18.05 3.96 -11.30
C HIS A 483 17.66 3.54 -9.87
N ARG A 484 18.07 4.30 -8.85
CA ARG A 484 17.74 4.06 -7.42
C ARG A 484 16.40 4.69 -7.01
N SER A 485 15.74 5.42 -7.90
CA SER A 485 14.38 5.94 -7.66
C SER A 485 13.41 5.23 -8.59
N MET A 486 12.56 4.39 -8.00
CA MET A 486 11.58 3.57 -8.71
C MET A 486 10.17 4.08 -8.45
N LYS A 487 9.27 3.92 -9.42
CA LYS A 487 7.88 4.34 -9.29
C LYS A 487 6.96 3.16 -9.57
N LEU A 488 6.07 2.86 -8.64
CA LEU A 488 4.97 1.91 -8.82
C LEU A 488 3.81 2.62 -9.53
N SER A 489 3.42 2.07 -10.67
CA SER A 489 2.45 2.70 -11.58
C SER A 489 1.02 2.22 -11.37
N MET A 490 0.81 1.13 -10.60
CA MET A 490 -0.45 0.42 -10.49
C MET A 490 -1.01 0.50 -9.07
N SER A 491 -2.29 0.88 -8.91
CA SER A 491 -3.03 0.81 -7.63
C SER A 491 -3.90 -0.44 -7.59
N TYR A 492 -3.92 -1.10 -6.44
CA TYR A 492 -4.69 -2.32 -6.15
C TYR A 492 -5.81 -2.09 -5.15
N ARG A 493 -5.85 -0.92 -4.53
CA ARG A 493 -6.75 -0.61 -3.42
C ARG A 493 -8.08 -0.03 -3.89
N THR A 494 -8.04 1.13 -4.48
CA THR A 494 -9.22 1.91 -4.85
C THR A 494 -9.55 1.79 -6.33
N THR A 495 -10.76 2.17 -6.72
CA THR A 495 -11.18 2.18 -8.12
C THR A 495 -10.54 3.33 -8.90
N GLU A 496 -10.50 3.23 -10.23
CA GLU A 496 -9.96 4.27 -11.11
C GLU A 496 -10.76 5.57 -10.97
N GLU A 497 -12.07 5.47 -10.79
CA GLU A 497 -13.00 6.58 -10.64
C GLU A 497 -12.72 7.36 -9.34
N ILE A 498 -12.51 6.65 -8.22
CA ILE A 498 -12.15 7.29 -6.95
C ILE A 498 -10.75 7.89 -7.03
N SER A 499 -9.79 7.16 -7.60
CA SER A 499 -8.42 7.64 -7.77
C SER A 499 -8.36 8.87 -8.67
N GLY A 500 -9.15 8.90 -9.75
CA GLY A 500 -9.27 10.05 -10.66
C GLY A 500 -9.79 11.29 -9.95
N ALA A 501 -10.87 11.15 -9.18
CA ALA A 501 -11.45 12.24 -8.39
C ALA A 501 -10.48 12.76 -7.31
N ALA A 502 -9.84 11.86 -6.58
CA ALA A 502 -8.86 12.24 -5.56
C ALA A 502 -7.64 12.97 -6.16
N ASN A 503 -7.13 12.50 -7.30
CA ASN A 503 -6.01 13.15 -8.01
C ASN A 503 -6.41 14.52 -8.59
N CYS A 504 -7.67 14.71 -9.01
CA CYS A 504 -8.18 16.00 -9.45
C CYS A 504 -7.98 17.06 -8.36
N ILE A 505 -8.34 16.76 -7.11
CA ILE A 505 -8.15 17.67 -5.97
C ILE A 505 -6.66 17.94 -5.73
N LEU A 506 -5.83 16.91 -5.76
CA LEU A 506 -4.40 17.06 -5.53
C LEU A 506 -3.73 17.99 -6.55
N ASN A 507 -4.25 18.02 -7.78
CA ASN A 507 -3.73 18.80 -8.91
C ASN A 507 -4.46 20.16 -9.09
N GLY A 508 -5.19 20.65 -8.09
CA GLY A 508 -5.89 21.94 -8.14
C GLY A 508 -7.01 21.99 -9.19
N GLY A 509 -7.83 20.94 -9.26
CA GLY A 509 -8.97 20.86 -10.17
C GLY A 509 -8.62 20.47 -11.61
N ARG A 510 -7.35 20.14 -11.91
CA ARG A 510 -6.91 19.78 -13.26
C ARG A 510 -6.77 18.26 -13.43
N ALA A 511 -7.32 17.74 -14.50
CA ALA A 511 -7.07 16.38 -14.93
C ALA A 511 -5.74 16.33 -15.70
N GLU A 512 -4.64 15.95 -15.06
CA GLU A 512 -3.36 15.71 -15.75
C GLU A 512 -3.29 14.27 -16.25
N GLU A 513 -3.08 14.10 -17.56
CA GLU A 513 -2.96 12.77 -18.18
C GLU A 513 -1.62 12.08 -17.90
N GLU A 514 -0.55 12.83 -17.65
CA GLU A 514 0.82 12.27 -17.55
C GLU A 514 1.14 11.55 -16.22
N GLN A 515 0.32 11.69 -15.18
CA GLN A 515 0.57 11.10 -13.86
C GLN A 515 -0.49 10.08 -13.41
N LYS A 516 -1.27 9.52 -14.31
CA LYS A 516 -2.28 8.52 -13.94
C LYS A 516 -1.63 7.28 -13.31
N VAL A 517 -1.77 7.17 -11.99
CA VAL A 517 -1.69 5.86 -11.34
C VAL A 517 -2.88 5.06 -11.84
N ARG A 518 -2.62 4.05 -12.66
CA ARG A 518 -3.69 3.19 -13.18
C ARG A 518 -4.21 2.33 -12.04
N SER A 519 -5.52 2.23 -11.90
CA SER A 519 -6.11 1.28 -10.99
C SER A 519 -6.48 0.00 -11.74
N LEU A 520 -6.33 -1.14 -11.08
CA LEU A 520 -6.85 -2.42 -11.60
C LEU A 520 -8.36 -2.57 -11.37
N ARG A 521 -8.94 -1.70 -10.56
CA ARG A 521 -10.34 -1.78 -10.15
C ARG A 521 -11.13 -0.66 -10.77
N HIS A 522 -12.34 -0.99 -11.23
CA HIS A 522 -13.34 -0.02 -11.64
C HIS A 522 -14.55 -0.08 -10.72
N GLY A 523 -15.23 1.04 -10.58
CA GLY A 523 -16.40 1.16 -9.72
C GLY A 523 -17.25 2.36 -10.12
N PRO A 524 -18.27 2.71 -9.35
CA PRO A 524 -19.05 3.91 -9.61
C PRO A 524 -18.21 5.17 -9.37
N LEU A 525 -18.59 6.22 -10.06
CA LEU A 525 -18.11 7.58 -9.75
C LEU A 525 -18.42 7.94 -8.30
N PRO A 526 -17.59 8.77 -7.65
CA PRO A 526 -17.93 9.36 -6.37
C PRO A 526 -19.31 10.04 -6.40
N LEU A 527 -20.11 9.80 -5.38
CA LEU A 527 -21.41 10.46 -5.24
C LEU A 527 -21.25 11.77 -4.49
N LEU A 528 -21.59 12.88 -5.18
CA LEU A 528 -21.48 14.24 -4.67
C LEU A 528 -22.86 14.76 -4.28
N TYR A 529 -22.97 15.45 -3.13
CA TYR A 529 -24.23 16.00 -2.66
C TYR A 529 -24.05 17.40 -2.08
N VAL A 530 -24.94 18.30 -2.49
CA VAL A 530 -25.07 19.66 -1.94
C VAL A 530 -26.43 19.78 -1.28
N GLY A 531 -26.46 19.86 0.04
CA GLY A 531 -27.68 20.07 0.84
C GLY A 531 -28.16 21.54 0.80
N LYS A 532 -29.26 21.79 1.46
CA LYS A 532 -29.74 23.15 1.74
C LYS A 532 -29.52 23.54 3.19
N GLU A 533 -29.40 22.58 4.06
CA GLU A 533 -29.11 22.70 5.49
C GLU A 533 -28.52 21.42 6.03
N PHE A 534 -27.90 21.47 7.20
CA PHE A 534 -27.26 20.34 7.87
C PHE A 534 -28.18 19.10 7.97
N LYS A 535 -29.45 19.30 8.25
CA LYS A 535 -30.46 18.22 8.37
C LYS A 535 -30.66 17.48 7.04
N ASP A 536 -30.61 18.18 5.92
CA ASP A 536 -30.75 17.60 4.57
C ASP A 536 -29.54 16.71 4.24
N GLU A 537 -28.34 17.19 4.51
CA GLU A 537 -27.10 16.43 4.32
C GLU A 537 -27.08 15.17 5.17
N VAL A 538 -27.32 15.28 6.48
CA VAL A 538 -27.41 14.11 7.37
C VAL A 538 -28.48 13.13 6.89
N GLY A 539 -29.64 13.64 6.43
CA GLY A 539 -30.69 12.82 5.85
C GLY A 539 -30.24 12.05 4.59
N TRP A 540 -29.43 12.69 3.75
CA TRP A 540 -28.85 12.05 2.59
C TRP A 540 -27.82 10.97 2.99
N VAL A 541 -26.91 11.27 3.90
CA VAL A 541 -25.92 10.32 4.42
C VAL A 541 -26.61 9.06 4.96
N VAL A 542 -27.65 9.21 5.79
CA VAL A 542 -28.44 8.10 6.32
C VAL A 542 -29.06 7.25 5.22
N ARG A 543 -29.66 7.89 4.19
CA ARG A 543 -30.23 7.17 3.05
C ARG A 543 -29.17 6.38 2.29
N GLN A 544 -27.99 6.96 2.07
CA GLN A 544 -26.91 6.26 1.37
C GLN A 544 -26.37 5.08 2.19
N ILE A 545 -26.24 5.21 3.50
CA ILE A 545 -25.83 4.09 4.39
C ILE A 545 -26.86 2.96 4.34
N HIS A 546 -28.15 3.26 4.46
CA HIS A 546 -29.20 2.24 4.33
C HIS A 546 -29.21 1.61 2.94
N HIS A 547 -29.08 2.38 1.89
CA HIS A 547 -28.99 1.86 0.53
C HIS A 547 -27.81 0.90 0.36
N LEU A 548 -26.64 1.20 0.92
CA LEU A 548 -25.49 0.29 0.90
C LEU A 548 -25.80 -1.04 1.63
N ILE A 549 -26.41 -0.96 2.81
CA ILE A 549 -26.76 -2.14 3.61
C ILE A 549 -27.79 -3.02 2.89
N ASP A 550 -28.79 -2.39 2.23
CA ASP A 550 -29.86 -3.09 1.55
C ASP A 550 -29.41 -3.71 0.23
N THR A 551 -28.51 -3.06 -0.49
CA THR A 551 -28.05 -3.50 -1.83
C THR A 551 -26.85 -4.45 -1.77
N GLU A 552 -25.96 -4.26 -0.81
CA GLU A 552 -24.74 -5.05 -0.66
C GLU A 552 -24.83 -5.93 0.58
N LYS A 553 -25.40 -7.14 0.41
CA LYS A 553 -25.68 -8.10 1.53
C LYS A 553 -24.47 -8.43 2.42
N ASP A 554 -23.25 -8.19 1.91
CA ASP A 554 -22.00 -8.55 2.59
C ASP A 554 -21.26 -7.32 3.17
N ILE A 555 -21.88 -6.13 3.18
CA ILE A 555 -21.23 -4.95 3.73
C ILE A 555 -21.36 -4.91 5.25
N ALA A 556 -20.24 -5.00 5.96
CA ALA A 556 -20.23 -4.81 7.40
C ALA A 556 -20.27 -3.31 7.73
N LEU A 557 -21.02 -2.90 8.77
CA LEU A 557 -21.04 -1.52 9.24
C LEU A 557 -19.64 -1.01 9.60
N SER A 558 -18.78 -1.89 10.09
CA SER A 558 -17.37 -1.59 10.39
C SER A 558 -16.52 -1.26 9.16
N SER A 559 -16.98 -1.58 7.95
CA SER A 559 -16.31 -1.24 6.69
C SER A 559 -16.77 0.08 6.07
N ILE A 560 -17.66 0.81 6.76
CA ILE A 560 -18.15 2.14 6.39
C ILE A 560 -17.57 3.15 7.37
N VAL A 561 -17.03 4.26 6.86
CA VAL A 561 -16.54 5.36 7.71
C VAL A 561 -17.14 6.70 7.30
N ILE A 562 -17.45 7.52 8.32
CA ILE A 562 -17.83 8.92 8.17
C ILE A 562 -16.66 9.76 8.63
N ALA A 563 -16.22 10.68 7.79
CA ALA A 563 -15.04 11.49 7.99
C ALA A 563 -15.35 12.98 7.91
N ALA A 564 -14.99 13.74 8.94
CA ALA A 564 -15.09 15.19 8.99
C ALA A 564 -13.72 15.84 9.16
N ARG A 565 -13.59 17.13 8.86
CA ARG A 565 -12.30 17.85 8.94
C ARG A 565 -11.84 18.05 10.38
N THR A 566 -12.75 18.31 11.31
CA THR A 566 -12.48 18.60 12.72
C THR A 566 -13.22 17.66 13.64
N ASP A 567 -12.72 17.50 14.89
CA ASP A 567 -13.40 16.69 15.91
C ASP A 567 -14.78 17.30 16.27
N SER A 568 -14.91 18.64 16.38
CA SER A 568 -16.19 19.30 16.68
C SER A 568 -17.25 19.00 15.62
N LEU A 569 -16.88 19.11 14.33
CA LEU A 569 -17.80 18.82 13.23
C LEU A 569 -18.18 17.33 13.24
N LEU A 570 -17.24 16.43 13.56
CA LEU A 570 -17.50 15.02 13.66
C LEU A 570 -18.52 14.69 14.76
N ASP A 571 -18.38 15.33 15.92
CA ASP A 571 -19.30 15.16 17.06
C ASP A 571 -20.73 15.57 16.71
N ASP A 572 -20.92 16.62 15.92
CA ASP A 572 -22.22 17.07 15.40
C ASP A 572 -22.86 16.00 14.50
N TYR A 573 -22.08 15.41 13.57
CA TYR A 573 -22.57 14.32 12.72
C TYR A 573 -22.87 13.06 13.52
N GLU A 574 -22.03 12.66 14.47
CA GLU A 574 -22.27 11.49 15.33
C GLU A 574 -23.58 11.62 16.10
N SER A 575 -23.81 12.80 16.68
CA SER A 575 -25.04 13.11 17.42
C SER A 575 -26.28 13.03 16.51
N ALA A 576 -26.18 13.66 15.31
CA ALA A 576 -27.27 13.68 14.34
C ALA A 576 -27.59 12.28 13.77
N LEU A 577 -26.59 11.45 13.54
CA LEU A 577 -26.72 10.07 13.05
C LEU A 577 -27.32 9.16 14.13
N SER A 578 -26.85 9.29 15.38
CA SER A 578 -27.39 8.55 16.53
C SER A 578 -28.89 8.79 16.69
N THR A 579 -29.36 10.03 16.55
CA THR A 579 -30.82 10.35 16.61
C THR A 579 -31.65 9.69 15.50
N ARG A 580 -30.98 9.24 14.42
CA ARG A 580 -31.59 8.53 13.28
C ARG A 580 -31.30 7.03 13.27
N GLY A 581 -30.81 6.50 14.38
CA GLY A 581 -30.61 5.06 14.58
C GLY A 581 -29.32 4.50 13.99
N ILE A 582 -28.42 5.34 13.47
CA ILE A 582 -27.10 4.91 13.02
C ILE A 582 -26.11 4.98 14.18
N LYS A 583 -25.66 3.83 14.66
CA LYS A 583 -24.63 3.74 15.69
C LYS A 583 -23.27 4.04 15.07
N THR A 584 -22.57 5.03 15.60
CA THR A 584 -21.19 5.37 15.22
C THR A 584 -20.20 4.88 16.27
N LEU A 585 -18.98 4.56 15.84
CA LEU A 585 -17.85 4.19 16.69
C LEU A 585 -16.61 5.00 16.25
N GLN A 586 -16.19 5.91 17.12
CA GLN A 586 -15.08 6.79 16.84
C GLN A 586 -13.73 6.06 16.88
N ILE A 587 -12.93 6.21 15.82
CA ILE A 587 -11.59 5.65 15.75
C ILE A 587 -10.65 6.49 16.61
N SER A 588 -10.03 5.84 17.61
CA SER A 588 -9.09 6.47 18.53
C SER A 588 -7.63 6.23 18.10
N ARG A 589 -6.74 7.20 18.41
CA ARG A 589 -5.28 7.02 18.20
C ARG A 589 -4.66 5.96 19.10
N ASN A 590 -5.25 5.73 20.27
CA ASN A 590 -4.63 4.96 21.35
C ASN A 590 -5.22 3.56 21.55
N VAL A 591 -6.32 3.26 20.87
CA VAL A 591 -7.02 1.97 20.96
C VAL A 591 -7.15 1.43 19.54
N PRO A 592 -6.66 0.20 19.27
CA PRO A 592 -6.91 -0.46 18.00
C PRO A 592 -8.40 -0.56 17.73
N ASP A 593 -8.81 -0.36 16.46
CA ASP A 593 -10.21 -0.58 16.09
C ASP A 593 -10.52 -2.07 16.16
N ASP A 594 -11.68 -2.40 16.77
CA ASP A 594 -12.21 -3.76 16.74
C ASP A 594 -13.10 -3.94 15.50
N PRO A 595 -12.65 -4.66 14.48
CA PRO A 595 -13.40 -4.85 13.23
C PRO A 595 -14.73 -5.61 13.46
N ASN A 596 -14.87 -6.34 14.57
CA ASN A 596 -16.08 -7.09 14.91
C ASN A 596 -17.12 -6.23 15.66
N ALA A 597 -16.74 -5.07 16.16
CA ALA A 597 -17.68 -4.18 16.83
C ALA A 597 -18.68 -3.59 15.82
N ALA A 598 -19.98 -3.86 16.04
CA ALA A 598 -21.05 -3.39 15.16
C ALA A 598 -21.25 -1.87 15.29
N GLY A 599 -21.09 -1.15 14.18
CA GLY A 599 -21.29 0.30 14.06
C GLY A 599 -20.50 0.88 12.89
N VAL A 600 -21.02 1.97 12.33
CA VAL A 600 -20.33 2.78 11.32
C VAL A 600 -19.13 3.45 11.98
N ARG A 601 -17.97 3.44 11.35
CA ARG A 601 -16.79 4.12 11.89
C ARG A 601 -16.91 5.62 11.69
N SER A 602 -16.36 6.39 12.63
CA SER A 602 -16.26 7.84 12.54
C SER A 602 -14.83 8.28 12.86
N ALA A 603 -14.32 9.25 12.11
CA ALA A 603 -12.95 9.73 12.25
C ALA A 603 -12.78 11.14 11.69
N THR A 604 -11.76 11.88 12.14
CA THR A 604 -11.30 13.04 11.37
C THR A 604 -10.50 12.60 10.14
N LEU A 605 -10.44 13.43 9.09
CA LEU A 605 -9.68 13.13 7.87
C LEU A 605 -8.23 12.69 8.19
N HIS A 606 -7.60 13.31 9.18
CA HIS A 606 -6.24 12.96 9.62
C HIS A 606 -6.13 11.54 10.20
N ARG A 607 -7.17 11.05 10.84
CA ARG A 607 -7.17 9.72 11.48
C ARG A 607 -7.40 8.58 10.49
N LEU A 608 -7.87 8.90 9.27
CA LEU A 608 -8.06 7.90 8.22
C LEU A 608 -6.75 7.37 7.65
N LYS A 609 -5.63 8.09 7.83
CA LYS A 609 -4.34 7.69 7.28
C LYS A 609 -3.94 6.29 7.75
N GLY A 610 -3.60 5.42 6.80
CA GLY A 610 -3.21 4.02 7.05
C GLY A 610 -4.39 3.05 7.18
N LEU A 611 -5.64 3.53 7.23
CA LEU A 611 -6.84 2.71 7.29
C LEU A 611 -7.45 2.50 5.91
N GLU A 612 -8.41 1.57 5.80
CA GLU A 612 -9.08 1.23 4.54
C GLU A 612 -10.54 0.85 4.84
N PHE A 613 -11.46 1.37 4.03
CA PHE A 613 -12.90 1.14 4.19
C PHE A 613 -13.55 0.84 2.83
N ARG A 614 -14.56 -0.01 2.80
CA ARG A 614 -15.31 -0.23 1.57
C ARG A 614 -16.01 1.05 1.09
N ALA A 615 -16.59 1.80 2.05
CA ALA A 615 -17.24 3.06 1.77
C ALA A 615 -16.72 4.17 2.69
N VAL A 616 -16.37 5.32 2.11
CA VAL A 616 -15.94 6.52 2.83
C VAL A 616 -16.92 7.65 2.52
N PHE A 617 -17.45 8.26 3.57
CA PHE A 617 -18.27 9.48 3.52
C PHE A 617 -17.43 10.64 4.04
N ILE A 618 -17.04 11.58 3.17
CA ILE A 618 -16.44 12.85 3.56
C ILE A 618 -17.60 13.84 3.69
N VAL A 619 -17.89 14.25 4.92
CA VAL A 619 -19.04 15.10 5.25
C VAL A 619 -18.62 16.49 5.65
N GLY A 620 -19.54 17.45 5.53
CA GLY A 620 -19.29 18.86 5.88
C GLY A 620 -18.25 19.51 4.96
N ALA A 621 -18.24 19.17 3.68
CA ALA A 621 -17.34 19.76 2.69
C ALA A 621 -17.82 21.18 2.28
N ASP A 622 -18.25 21.97 3.26
CA ASP A 622 -18.73 23.33 3.11
C ASP A 622 -17.58 24.32 2.97
N GLU A 623 -17.89 25.52 2.44
CA GLU A 623 -16.96 26.64 2.41
C GLU A 623 -16.44 26.96 3.82
N GLY A 624 -15.12 27.04 3.95
CA GLY A 624 -14.43 27.27 5.23
C GLY A 624 -14.15 26.03 6.07
N ASN A 625 -14.77 24.88 5.78
CA ASN A 625 -14.50 23.61 6.44
C ASN A 625 -13.49 22.77 5.65
N ILE A 626 -13.71 22.62 4.33
CA ILE A 626 -12.80 21.87 3.45
C ILE A 626 -12.56 22.69 2.15
N PRO A 627 -11.36 23.28 1.98
CA PRO A 627 -10.23 23.33 2.92
C PRO A 627 -10.51 24.13 4.20
N ASP A 628 -9.81 23.82 5.29
CA ASP A 628 -10.03 24.46 6.59
C ASP A 628 -9.56 25.93 6.59
N ALA A 629 -10.50 26.84 6.71
CA ALA A 629 -10.26 28.27 6.68
C ALA A 629 -9.35 28.72 7.84
N LEU A 630 -9.42 28.09 9.01
CA LEU A 630 -8.56 28.44 10.14
C LEU A 630 -7.10 28.11 9.82
N THR A 631 -6.83 26.95 9.24
CA THR A 631 -5.50 26.53 8.79
C THR A 631 -4.97 27.48 7.70
N LEU A 632 -5.77 27.82 6.71
CA LEU A 632 -5.36 28.72 5.62
C LEU A 632 -5.12 30.17 6.09
N ASN A 633 -5.94 30.66 7.02
CA ASN A 633 -5.85 32.04 7.52
C ASN A 633 -4.79 32.21 8.60
N SER A 634 -4.34 31.13 9.25
CA SER A 634 -3.21 31.16 10.18
C SER A 634 -1.87 31.39 9.47
N ALA A 635 -1.80 31.12 8.17
CA ALA A 635 -0.60 31.31 7.36
C ALA A 635 -0.32 32.80 7.12
N THR A 636 0.77 33.31 7.69
CA THR A 636 1.13 34.73 7.68
C THR A 636 1.77 35.20 6.37
N THR A 637 2.26 34.28 5.54
CA THR A 637 2.92 34.57 4.24
C THR A 637 2.25 33.86 3.09
N SER A 638 2.40 34.40 1.87
CA SER A 638 1.88 33.72 0.66
C SER A 638 2.47 32.32 0.44
N ALA A 639 3.73 32.12 0.80
CA ALA A 639 4.39 30.82 0.73
C ALA A 639 3.81 29.83 1.77
N ALA A 640 3.58 30.28 3.01
CA ALA A 640 2.97 29.46 4.05
C ALA A 640 1.51 29.11 3.71
N ARG A 641 0.77 30.07 3.11
CA ARG A 641 -0.60 29.81 2.66
C ARG A 641 -0.66 28.77 1.55
N LYS A 642 0.23 28.85 0.58
CA LYS A 642 0.34 27.84 -0.47
C LYS A 642 0.68 26.45 0.10
N GLU A 643 1.62 26.38 1.03
CA GLU A 643 1.99 25.15 1.73
C GLU A 643 0.81 24.57 2.52
N ALA A 644 0.02 25.42 3.20
CA ALA A 644 -1.18 25.01 3.92
C ALA A 644 -2.25 24.46 2.96
N GLU A 645 -2.45 25.11 1.81
CA GLU A 645 -3.39 24.64 0.78
C GLU A 645 -2.94 23.29 0.20
N GLU A 646 -1.66 23.14 -0.15
CA GLU A 646 -1.11 21.85 -0.61
C GLU A 646 -1.28 20.73 0.43
N SER A 647 -1.15 21.06 1.72
CA SER A 647 -1.39 20.12 2.83
C SER A 647 -2.86 19.71 2.95
N GLU A 648 -3.80 20.66 2.81
CA GLU A 648 -5.24 20.37 2.82
C GLU A 648 -5.65 19.50 1.62
N ARG A 649 -5.10 19.77 0.43
CA ARG A 649 -5.30 18.95 -0.78
C ARG A 649 -4.78 17.52 -0.58
N ALA A 650 -3.58 17.37 -0.02
CA ALA A 650 -3.00 16.07 0.31
C ALA A 650 -3.84 15.32 1.37
N LEU A 651 -4.35 16.03 2.37
CA LEU A 651 -5.22 15.46 3.41
C LEU A 651 -6.53 14.92 2.81
N PHE A 652 -7.18 15.70 1.95
CA PHE A 652 -8.38 15.26 1.25
C PHE A 652 -8.09 14.05 0.35
N HIS A 653 -7.03 14.11 -0.44
CA HIS A 653 -6.59 12.99 -1.29
C HIS A 653 -6.37 11.72 -0.49
N VAL A 654 -5.66 11.80 0.64
CA VAL A 654 -5.44 10.66 1.53
C VAL A 654 -6.76 10.10 2.03
N ALA A 655 -7.68 10.95 2.50
CA ALA A 655 -8.99 10.52 2.99
C ALA A 655 -9.83 9.86 1.89
N ALA A 656 -9.91 10.45 0.71
CA ALA A 656 -10.66 9.92 -0.43
C ALA A 656 -10.10 8.56 -0.90
N THR A 657 -8.78 8.41 -0.93
CA THR A 657 -8.12 7.15 -1.33
C THR A 657 -8.17 6.06 -0.26
N ARG A 658 -8.77 6.29 0.91
CA ARG A 658 -9.13 5.24 1.89
C ARG A 658 -10.36 4.46 1.43
N ALA A 659 -11.14 4.99 0.51
CA ALA A 659 -12.28 4.30 -0.09
C ALA A 659 -11.80 3.22 -1.07
N VAL A 660 -12.23 1.99 -0.84
CA VAL A 660 -11.92 0.85 -1.70
C VAL A 660 -12.92 0.74 -2.84
N GLU A 661 -14.22 0.96 -2.57
CA GLU A 661 -15.30 0.73 -3.52
C GLU A 661 -16.21 1.94 -3.73
N ARG A 662 -16.46 2.73 -2.70
CA ARG A 662 -17.44 3.82 -2.72
C ARG A 662 -16.90 5.07 -2.03
N LEU A 663 -16.98 6.20 -2.70
CA LEU A 663 -16.68 7.51 -2.13
C LEU A 663 -17.91 8.41 -2.21
N TYR A 664 -18.25 9.01 -1.09
CA TYR A 664 -19.33 9.98 -0.93
C TYR A 664 -18.74 11.28 -0.42
N VAL A 665 -19.08 12.41 -1.04
CA VAL A 665 -18.66 13.73 -0.58
C VAL A 665 -19.87 14.64 -0.50
N SER A 666 -20.10 15.25 0.65
CA SER A 666 -21.30 16.07 0.86
C SER A 666 -21.02 17.35 1.63
N CYS A 667 -21.86 18.33 1.41
CA CYS A 667 -21.90 19.58 2.18
C CYS A 667 -23.33 19.93 2.57
N SER A 668 -23.46 20.80 3.58
CA SER A 668 -24.76 21.17 4.16
C SER A 668 -25.38 22.43 3.55
N ASP A 669 -24.58 23.30 2.90
CA ASP A 669 -25.02 24.56 2.33
C ASP A 669 -24.15 24.94 1.12
N THR A 670 -23.22 25.84 1.30
CA THR A 670 -22.34 26.32 0.24
C THR A 670 -21.14 25.38 0.06
N PRO A 671 -21.00 24.73 -1.11
CA PRO A 671 -19.91 23.78 -1.31
C PRO A 671 -18.54 24.48 -1.24
N GLY A 672 -17.64 23.89 -0.49
CA GLY A 672 -16.24 24.32 -0.39
C GLY A 672 -15.50 24.13 -1.72
N GLU A 673 -14.30 24.71 -1.80
CA GLU A 673 -13.47 24.70 -3.01
C GLU A 673 -13.28 23.29 -3.60
N PHE A 674 -12.94 22.30 -2.76
CA PHE A 674 -12.65 20.94 -3.22
C PHE A 674 -13.90 20.22 -3.71
N LEU A 675 -15.05 20.43 -3.08
CA LEU A 675 -16.30 19.87 -3.60
C LEU A 675 -16.70 20.52 -4.93
N ASN A 676 -16.48 21.83 -5.09
CA ASN A 676 -16.70 22.51 -6.37
C ASN A 676 -15.79 21.96 -7.48
N GLU A 677 -14.52 21.68 -7.19
CA GLU A 677 -13.59 21.05 -8.14
C GLU A 677 -14.08 19.65 -8.55
N LEU A 678 -14.57 18.85 -7.59
CA LEU A 678 -15.16 17.53 -7.90
C LEU A 678 -16.40 17.61 -8.76
N LEU A 679 -17.30 18.56 -8.50
CA LEU A 679 -18.49 18.79 -9.31
C LEU A 679 -18.13 19.22 -10.75
N GLN A 680 -17.05 19.98 -10.93
CA GLN A 680 -16.53 20.32 -12.26
C GLN A 680 -15.88 19.13 -12.94
N TYR A 681 -15.10 18.34 -12.20
CA TYR A 681 -14.49 17.11 -12.68
C TYR A 681 -15.54 16.12 -13.18
N GLU A 682 -16.61 15.87 -12.41
CA GLU A 682 -17.72 15.01 -12.82
C GLU A 682 -18.35 15.47 -14.14
N LYS A 683 -18.56 16.79 -14.32
CA LYS A 683 -19.10 17.36 -15.57
C LYS A 683 -18.15 17.24 -16.76
N SER A 684 -16.84 17.16 -16.53
CA SER A 684 -15.82 17.03 -17.57
C SER A 684 -15.65 15.60 -18.09
N LEU A 685 -16.14 14.60 -17.33
CA LEU A 685 -16.09 13.22 -17.75
C LEU A 685 -17.00 12.97 -18.96
N PRO A 686 -16.58 12.12 -19.92
CA PRO A 686 -17.45 11.75 -21.02
C PRO A 686 -18.76 11.17 -20.47
N LYS A 687 -19.89 11.79 -20.84
CA LYS A 687 -21.20 11.23 -20.48
C LYS A 687 -21.28 9.83 -21.06
N ALA A 688 -21.55 8.87 -20.20
CA ALA A 688 -21.91 7.54 -20.64
C ALA A 688 -23.16 7.68 -21.54
N GLY A 689 -22.97 7.54 -22.87
CA GLY A 689 -24.01 7.63 -23.87
C GLY A 689 -24.95 6.43 -23.80
#